data_4167a59c21433510dc9ae264542e791d
#
_entry.id   4167a59c21433510dc9ae264542e791d
#
_cell.length_a   1.000
_cell.length_b   1.000
_cell.length_c   1.000
_cell.angle_alpha   90.00
_cell.angle_beta   90.00
_cell.angle_gamma   90.00
#
_symmetry.space_group_name_H-M   'P 1'
#
loop_
_entity.id
_entity.type
_entity.pdbx_description
1 polymer ?
#
loop_
_entity_poly.entity_id
_entity_poly.type
_entity_poly.pdbx_seq_one_letter_code
_entity_poly.pdbx_strand_id
1 'polypeptide(L)'
;MAKDIKTAAVLGAGSMGAGIAAHMANAGIKVHLLDLPLDEGDNRDGRAQNGIDTQLKRHGFQRPEYAKLVTPGNTEDHLDRLGEVDWIVEAVFEDINVKRDTFAKVDAHRKPGTPVSSNTSTIPLEVLLGEASDEFKRDFSITHFFNPPRVMRLVEYVEGPDTSAEVNEQMHHVLERQMGKVVVDCRDTPGFIANRIGNFWMAVGAKTAFDQGIKPEQADVAFGRPFGVPRTGIFGLFDYVGIQLVPGIWGSLLKALPSSDAYHDYNIVERDEFKTLLDKGFTGRTAESGFYRGREEVYDFAAGDYRPKEKFQVGKDPKELMESGTPEGDYAKEVFSTFIKYCCDTAPEIADTVDQIDIAMKLGYGWKKGPFELADSIGIDYVASLFDDAPSLLTAAKNAGGFYADGKVLGSNGELTDLPNREGVIRVAELVAGAEEIAGNDDATVYKLTEGDYAGFGVFVYKTPMNSNSNAVTELWTHAPEWDLKGLVIANDEERAFSAGADLGTLAKLSGPEGDSEELARTIKQGIDGLHGARVAPYPVVGAVRGVALGGGMELVLHTDASVIHAEARVGFPERNVGLFPAWSGPVRLLERLVDLGVPNPHATAFGVLLNVRPVPAVNVDFWREHDEVIQSPDHVVEGALELVKKLADGYTAPADVELPLTTGTLAYTDGSETDKAIGEALAKVFTGDGTATEDELAQRQVDAATEVLKRQENHDRAVSMATTRKPLNN
;
A
#
# COMPACT_ATOMS: atom_id res chain seq x y z
N MET A 1 -11.72 -17.50 -19.21
CA MET A 1 -10.89 -16.34 -18.83
C MET A 1 -11.73 -15.40 -18.00
N ALA A 2 -11.29 -15.12 -16.82
CA ALA A 2 -11.90 -14.14 -15.94
C ALA A 2 -11.92 -12.74 -16.57
N LYS A 3 -12.83 -11.88 -16.15
CA LYS A 3 -13.05 -10.54 -16.71
C LYS A 3 -13.27 -9.53 -15.60
N ASP A 4 -12.96 -8.28 -15.90
CA ASP A 4 -13.39 -7.18 -15.05
C ASP A 4 -14.92 -7.15 -14.95
N ILE A 5 -15.40 -6.99 -13.73
CA ILE A 5 -16.83 -6.78 -13.46
C ILE A 5 -17.17 -5.30 -13.57
N LYS A 6 -18.42 -5.01 -13.90
CA LYS A 6 -18.90 -3.63 -14.06
C LYS A 6 -19.89 -3.22 -12.99
N THR A 7 -20.56 -4.19 -12.40
CA THR A 7 -21.66 -3.96 -11.47
C THR A 7 -21.56 -4.92 -10.28
N ALA A 8 -21.88 -4.42 -9.09
CA ALA A 8 -21.95 -5.24 -7.89
C ALA A 8 -23.11 -4.80 -6.97
N ALA A 9 -23.51 -5.68 -6.07
CA ALA A 9 -24.37 -5.32 -4.95
C ALA A 9 -23.69 -5.66 -3.62
N VAL A 10 -23.86 -4.80 -2.63
CA VAL A 10 -23.40 -5.03 -1.25
C VAL A 10 -24.61 -4.94 -0.34
N LEU A 11 -24.89 -6.02 0.40
CA LEU A 11 -25.96 -6.10 1.39
C LEU A 11 -25.38 -5.86 2.79
N GLY A 12 -25.89 -4.82 3.46
CA GLY A 12 -25.37 -4.29 4.71
C GLY A 12 -24.53 -3.03 4.49
N ALA A 13 -24.99 -1.89 5.00
CA ALA A 13 -24.33 -0.57 4.87
C ALA A 13 -23.60 -0.16 6.15
N GLY A 14 -23.20 -1.13 6.97
CA GLY A 14 -22.34 -0.92 8.12
C GLY A 14 -20.92 -0.49 7.72
N SER A 15 -20.01 -0.43 8.70
CA SER A 15 -18.62 0.02 8.47
C SER A 15 -17.93 -0.76 7.34
N MET A 16 -18.07 -2.10 7.34
CA MET A 16 -17.44 -2.96 6.34
C MET A 16 -18.15 -2.87 4.99
N GLY A 17 -19.46 -3.08 4.93
CA GLY A 17 -20.16 -3.09 3.65
C GLY A 17 -20.10 -1.75 2.92
N ALA A 18 -20.29 -0.62 3.61
CA ALA A 18 -20.09 0.69 3.01
C ALA A 18 -18.64 0.93 2.56
N GLY A 19 -17.65 0.43 3.33
CA GLY A 19 -16.23 0.50 2.96
C GLY A 19 -15.90 -0.33 1.73
N ILE A 20 -16.44 -1.56 1.62
CA ILE A 20 -16.30 -2.45 0.45
C ILE A 20 -16.93 -1.79 -0.78
N ALA A 21 -18.16 -1.26 -0.65
CA ALA A 21 -18.84 -0.55 -1.73
C ALA A 21 -18.04 0.67 -2.22
N ALA A 22 -17.46 1.45 -1.31
CA ALA A 22 -16.59 2.57 -1.67
C ALA A 22 -15.33 2.11 -2.39
N HIS A 23 -14.72 0.99 -1.96
CA HIS A 23 -13.52 0.47 -2.61
C HIS A 23 -13.83 -0.13 -3.99
N MET A 24 -14.93 -0.81 -4.17
CA MET A 24 -15.41 -1.23 -5.48
C MET A 24 -15.61 -0.02 -6.41
N ALA A 25 -16.20 1.07 -5.91
CA ALA A 25 -16.34 2.31 -6.67
C ALA A 25 -14.99 2.93 -7.05
N ASN A 26 -13.97 2.83 -6.18
CA ASN A 26 -12.60 3.24 -6.51
C ASN A 26 -12.01 2.42 -7.67
N ALA A 27 -12.41 1.16 -7.81
CA ALA A 27 -12.06 0.27 -8.93
C ALA A 27 -12.97 0.45 -10.17
N GLY A 28 -13.81 1.48 -10.20
CA GLY A 28 -14.71 1.78 -11.32
C GLY A 28 -15.99 0.94 -11.40
N ILE A 29 -16.26 0.12 -10.40
CA ILE A 29 -17.43 -0.76 -10.35
C ILE A 29 -18.65 0.06 -9.86
N LYS A 30 -19.77 -0.06 -10.56
CA LYS A 30 -21.07 0.51 -10.10
C LYS A 30 -21.67 -0.40 -9.03
N VAL A 31 -22.05 0.17 -7.90
CA VAL A 31 -22.48 -0.62 -6.73
C VAL A 31 -23.90 -0.24 -6.30
N HIS A 32 -24.74 -1.23 -6.06
CA HIS A 32 -25.96 -1.09 -5.31
C HIS A 32 -25.67 -1.42 -3.83
N LEU A 33 -25.71 -0.40 -2.96
CA LEU A 33 -25.53 -0.58 -1.51
C LEU A 33 -26.91 -0.70 -0.87
N LEU A 34 -27.26 -1.88 -0.37
CA LEU A 34 -28.57 -2.19 0.18
C LEU A 34 -28.48 -2.46 1.68
N ASP A 35 -29.41 -1.91 2.47
CA ASP A 35 -29.55 -2.20 3.90
C ASP A 35 -31.04 -2.33 4.26
N LEU A 36 -31.33 -2.63 5.52
CA LEU A 36 -32.70 -2.61 5.99
C LEU A 36 -33.32 -1.21 5.80
N PRO A 37 -34.61 -1.12 5.41
CA PRO A 37 -35.24 0.17 5.29
C PRO A 37 -35.31 0.91 6.63
N LEU A 38 -35.43 2.22 6.60
CA LEU A 38 -35.86 2.98 7.78
C LEU A 38 -37.37 2.90 7.93
N ASP A 39 -37.84 2.66 9.14
CA ASP A 39 -39.25 2.49 9.45
C ASP A 39 -40.05 3.80 9.42
N GLU A 40 -39.36 4.94 9.60
CA GLU A 40 -39.96 6.26 9.68
C GLU A 40 -39.29 7.24 8.69
N GLY A 41 -40.09 8.06 8.04
CA GLY A 41 -39.68 9.13 7.13
C GLY A 41 -39.75 8.79 5.65
N ASP A 42 -39.56 9.82 4.80
CA ASP A 42 -39.69 9.72 3.33
C ASP A 42 -38.46 9.04 2.66
N ASN A 43 -37.38 8.80 3.41
CA ASN A 43 -36.16 8.21 2.87
C ASN A 43 -35.92 6.79 3.43
N ARG A 44 -36.58 5.80 2.84
CA ARG A 44 -36.41 4.38 3.24
C ARG A 44 -34.97 3.86 3.02
N ASP A 45 -34.21 4.47 2.12
CA ASP A 45 -32.81 4.11 1.79
C ASP A 45 -31.77 4.79 2.70
N GLY A 46 -32.24 5.47 3.75
CA GLY A 46 -31.40 6.34 4.61
C GLY A 46 -30.22 5.63 5.28
N ARG A 47 -30.29 4.32 5.57
CA ARG A 47 -29.17 3.55 6.13
C ARG A 47 -28.04 3.43 5.11
N ALA A 48 -28.35 3.06 3.89
CA ALA A 48 -27.37 2.95 2.80
C ALA A 48 -26.78 4.33 2.44
N GLN A 49 -27.62 5.38 2.38
CA GLN A 49 -27.13 6.74 2.15
C GLN A 49 -26.18 7.21 3.26
N ASN A 50 -26.49 6.95 4.52
CA ASN A 50 -25.62 7.29 5.63
C ASN A 50 -24.26 6.53 5.59
N GLY A 51 -24.28 5.30 5.08
CA GLY A 51 -23.07 4.54 4.80
C GLY A 51 -22.16 5.26 3.80
N ILE A 52 -22.72 5.72 2.67
CA ILE A 52 -22.00 6.49 1.64
C ILE A 52 -21.44 7.80 2.23
N ASP A 53 -22.28 8.56 2.95
CA ASP A 53 -21.90 9.84 3.55
C ASP A 53 -20.76 9.66 4.58
N THR A 54 -20.79 8.55 5.32
CA THR A 54 -19.75 8.18 6.28
C THR A 54 -18.43 7.88 5.56
N GLN A 55 -18.46 7.16 4.43
CA GLN A 55 -17.26 6.87 3.65
C GLN A 55 -16.68 8.14 2.99
N LEU A 56 -17.50 9.09 2.56
CA LEU A 56 -17.04 10.40 2.11
C LEU A 56 -16.28 11.13 3.22
N LYS A 57 -16.81 11.17 4.44
CA LYS A 57 -16.16 11.81 5.60
C LYS A 57 -14.89 11.11 6.05
N ARG A 58 -14.81 9.78 5.91
CA ARG A 58 -13.66 8.94 6.31
C ARG A 58 -12.65 8.73 5.19
N HIS A 59 -12.83 9.40 4.05
CA HIS A 59 -11.97 9.23 2.86
C HIS A 59 -11.93 7.77 2.36
N GLY A 60 -13.04 7.05 2.42
CA GLY A 60 -13.18 5.72 1.82
C GLY A 60 -13.14 5.75 0.30
N PHE A 61 -13.60 6.84 -0.30
CA PHE A 61 -13.45 7.11 -1.73
C PHE A 61 -12.10 7.79 -2.01
N GLN A 62 -11.42 7.38 -3.07
CA GLN A 62 -10.18 8.00 -3.55
C GLN A 62 -10.44 9.41 -4.11
N ARG A 63 -11.56 9.58 -4.82
CA ARG A 63 -12.13 10.86 -5.26
C ARG A 63 -13.57 10.98 -4.77
N PRO A 64 -14.02 12.13 -4.29
CA PRO A 64 -15.42 12.30 -3.86
C PRO A 64 -16.45 11.97 -4.94
N GLU A 65 -16.09 12.17 -6.23
CA GLU A 65 -16.94 11.91 -7.38
C GLU A 65 -17.27 10.42 -7.54
N TYR A 66 -16.42 9.52 -7.07
CA TYR A 66 -16.65 8.08 -7.14
C TYR A 66 -17.83 7.62 -6.28
N ALA A 67 -18.25 8.42 -5.29
CA ALA A 67 -19.49 8.17 -4.56
C ALA A 67 -20.72 8.10 -5.46
N LYS A 68 -20.70 8.72 -6.64
CA LYS A 68 -21.79 8.66 -7.64
C LYS A 68 -21.94 7.27 -8.27
N LEU A 69 -20.92 6.42 -8.16
CA LEU A 69 -20.98 5.02 -8.60
C LEU A 69 -21.72 4.12 -7.60
N VAL A 70 -21.97 4.60 -6.37
CA VAL A 70 -22.69 3.85 -5.35
C VAL A 70 -24.13 4.36 -5.27
N THR A 71 -25.09 3.50 -5.61
CA THR A 71 -26.52 3.80 -5.55
C THR A 71 -27.10 3.21 -4.26
N PRO A 72 -27.64 4.03 -3.35
CA PRO A 72 -28.27 3.53 -2.15
C PRO A 72 -29.60 2.83 -2.46
N GLY A 73 -29.99 1.89 -1.60
CA GLY A 73 -31.25 1.18 -1.67
C GLY A 73 -31.54 0.42 -0.38
N ASN A 74 -32.64 -0.32 -0.39
CA ASN A 74 -33.02 -1.15 0.74
C ASN A 74 -33.43 -2.57 0.31
N THR A 75 -33.42 -3.48 1.27
CA THR A 75 -33.66 -4.91 1.06
C THR A 75 -35.15 -5.30 0.96
N GLU A 76 -36.06 -4.34 0.94
CA GLU A 76 -37.49 -4.59 0.69
C GLU A 76 -37.90 -4.12 -0.71
N ASP A 77 -37.45 -2.93 -1.11
CA ASP A 77 -37.91 -2.29 -2.34
C ASP A 77 -37.00 -2.56 -3.56
N HIS A 78 -35.74 -3.02 -3.35
CA HIS A 78 -34.70 -3.01 -4.40
C HIS A 78 -33.94 -4.33 -4.56
N LEU A 79 -34.47 -5.47 -4.09
CA LEU A 79 -33.86 -6.78 -4.29
C LEU A 79 -33.84 -7.22 -5.77
N ASP A 80 -34.71 -6.68 -6.59
CA ASP A 80 -34.75 -6.89 -8.04
C ASP A 80 -33.43 -6.51 -8.72
N ARG A 81 -32.68 -5.52 -8.18
CA ARG A 81 -31.36 -5.11 -8.69
C ARG A 81 -30.31 -6.23 -8.64
N LEU A 82 -30.49 -7.24 -7.78
CA LEU A 82 -29.57 -8.38 -7.67
C LEU A 82 -29.54 -9.25 -8.94
N GLY A 83 -30.57 -9.18 -9.77
CA GLY A 83 -30.65 -9.86 -11.07
C GLY A 83 -29.79 -9.26 -12.16
N GLU A 84 -29.21 -8.07 -11.95
CA GLU A 84 -28.47 -7.30 -12.95
C GLU A 84 -26.99 -7.11 -12.64
N VAL A 85 -26.48 -7.67 -11.51
CA VAL A 85 -25.12 -7.46 -11.08
C VAL A 85 -24.21 -8.65 -11.38
N ASP A 86 -22.90 -8.37 -11.45
CA ASP A 86 -21.85 -9.34 -11.74
C ASP A 86 -21.28 -9.99 -10.46
N TRP A 87 -21.49 -9.40 -9.29
CA TRP A 87 -21.04 -9.92 -8.00
C TRP A 87 -21.93 -9.39 -6.86
N ILE A 88 -22.21 -10.23 -5.87
CA ILE A 88 -22.99 -9.88 -4.68
C ILE A 88 -22.17 -10.17 -3.43
N VAL A 89 -22.02 -9.15 -2.56
CA VAL A 89 -21.31 -9.27 -1.28
C VAL A 89 -22.28 -9.10 -0.13
N GLU A 90 -22.28 -10.06 0.79
CA GLU A 90 -22.99 -9.97 2.05
C GLU A 90 -22.06 -9.44 3.15
N ALA A 91 -22.46 -8.37 3.83
CA ALA A 91 -21.77 -7.75 4.95
C ALA A 91 -22.77 -7.27 6.04
N VAL A 92 -23.80 -8.07 6.28
CA VAL A 92 -24.81 -7.83 7.32
C VAL A 92 -24.28 -8.21 8.71
N PHE A 93 -25.13 -8.05 9.73
CA PHE A 93 -24.76 -8.37 11.11
C PHE A 93 -24.31 -9.86 11.26
N GLU A 94 -23.27 -10.08 12.08
CA GLU A 94 -22.64 -11.41 12.29
C GLU A 94 -23.53 -12.32 13.15
N ASP A 95 -24.65 -12.73 12.58
CA ASP A 95 -25.60 -13.68 13.15
C ASP A 95 -26.04 -14.68 12.07
N ILE A 96 -25.99 -15.95 12.38
CA ILE A 96 -26.24 -17.03 11.43
C ILE A 96 -27.64 -16.97 10.81
N ASN A 97 -28.66 -16.60 11.60
CA ASN A 97 -30.04 -16.55 11.11
C ASN A 97 -30.22 -15.37 10.18
N VAL A 98 -29.66 -14.20 10.54
CA VAL A 98 -29.69 -12.99 9.70
C VAL A 98 -29.01 -13.26 8.36
N LYS A 99 -27.85 -13.93 8.36
CA LYS A 99 -27.10 -14.26 7.15
C LYS A 99 -27.87 -15.25 6.26
N ARG A 100 -28.40 -16.32 6.83
CA ARG A 100 -29.20 -17.32 6.08
C ARG A 100 -30.47 -16.70 5.48
N ASP A 101 -31.18 -15.86 6.20
CA ASP A 101 -32.33 -15.10 5.67
C ASP A 101 -31.91 -14.19 4.52
N THR A 102 -30.74 -13.56 4.62
CA THR A 102 -30.17 -12.73 3.57
C THR A 102 -29.84 -13.58 2.34
N PHE A 103 -29.19 -14.73 2.50
CA PHE A 103 -28.84 -15.63 1.39
C PHE A 103 -30.06 -16.19 0.70
N ALA A 104 -31.12 -16.52 1.43
CA ALA A 104 -32.39 -16.96 0.82
C ALA A 104 -33.00 -15.87 -0.06
N LYS A 105 -32.94 -14.61 0.36
CA LYS A 105 -33.37 -13.45 -0.44
C LYS A 105 -32.48 -13.24 -1.65
N VAL A 106 -31.16 -13.37 -1.49
CA VAL A 106 -30.19 -13.25 -2.59
C VAL A 106 -30.46 -14.33 -3.63
N ASP A 107 -30.59 -15.59 -3.23
CA ASP A 107 -30.82 -16.71 -4.15
C ASP A 107 -32.14 -16.58 -4.94
N ALA A 108 -33.15 -16.01 -4.31
CA ALA A 108 -34.45 -15.76 -4.96
C ALA A 108 -34.43 -14.64 -6.02
N HIS A 109 -33.44 -13.73 -5.99
CA HIS A 109 -33.42 -12.54 -6.85
C HIS A 109 -32.19 -12.44 -7.75
N ARG A 110 -31.10 -13.14 -7.42
CA ARG A 110 -29.88 -13.14 -8.26
C ARG A 110 -30.08 -13.85 -9.58
N LYS A 111 -29.25 -13.54 -10.54
CA LYS A 111 -29.11 -14.35 -11.74
C LYS A 111 -28.27 -15.61 -11.40
N PRO A 112 -28.69 -16.82 -11.81
CA PRO A 112 -27.88 -18.03 -11.69
C PRO A 112 -26.47 -17.85 -12.26
N GLY A 113 -25.44 -18.33 -11.54
CA GLY A 113 -24.04 -18.17 -11.92
C GLY A 113 -23.42 -16.83 -11.54
N THR A 114 -24.16 -15.93 -10.89
CA THR A 114 -23.58 -14.72 -10.28
C THR A 114 -22.83 -15.09 -9.00
N PRO A 115 -21.53 -14.80 -8.88
CA PRO A 115 -20.78 -14.99 -7.66
C PRO A 115 -21.44 -14.29 -6.46
N VAL A 116 -21.52 -15.00 -5.34
CA VAL A 116 -21.97 -14.47 -4.04
C VAL A 116 -20.87 -14.68 -3.03
N SER A 117 -20.55 -13.68 -2.23
CA SER A 117 -19.61 -13.86 -1.15
C SER A 117 -20.06 -13.25 0.16
N SER A 118 -19.62 -13.83 1.27
CA SER A 118 -19.82 -13.28 2.62
C SER A 118 -18.52 -12.65 3.13
N ASN A 119 -18.66 -11.52 3.83
CA ASN A 119 -17.56 -10.89 4.54
C ASN A 119 -17.50 -11.34 6.02
N THR A 120 -18.02 -12.51 6.34
CA THR A 120 -17.91 -13.08 7.70
C THR A 120 -16.44 -13.23 8.10
N SER A 121 -16.16 -13.13 9.40
CA SER A 121 -14.81 -13.29 9.95
C SER A 121 -14.61 -14.56 10.78
N THR A 122 -15.71 -15.24 11.15
CA THR A 122 -15.64 -16.32 12.14
C THR A 122 -16.58 -17.49 11.89
N ILE A 123 -17.64 -17.30 11.09
CA ILE A 123 -18.62 -18.37 10.84
C ILE A 123 -18.14 -19.21 9.66
N PRO A 124 -17.86 -20.52 9.85
CA PRO A 124 -17.45 -21.41 8.78
C PRO A 124 -18.47 -21.44 7.62
N LEU A 125 -17.98 -21.61 6.40
CA LEU A 125 -18.77 -21.61 5.17
C LEU A 125 -19.85 -22.69 5.20
N GLU A 126 -19.52 -23.90 5.64
CA GLU A 126 -20.48 -25.01 5.79
C GLU A 126 -21.63 -24.64 6.72
N VAL A 127 -21.33 -23.96 7.82
CA VAL A 127 -22.35 -23.46 8.76
C VAL A 127 -23.19 -22.36 8.14
N LEU A 128 -22.59 -21.44 7.38
CA LEU A 128 -23.31 -20.37 6.70
C LEU A 128 -24.33 -20.91 5.69
N LEU A 129 -23.89 -21.82 4.84
CA LEU A 129 -24.70 -22.31 3.74
C LEU A 129 -25.80 -23.27 4.19
N GLY A 130 -25.52 -24.13 5.17
CA GLY A 130 -26.51 -25.06 5.69
C GLY A 130 -27.21 -25.84 4.56
N GLU A 131 -28.55 -25.64 4.47
CA GLU A 131 -29.41 -26.30 3.48
C GLU A 131 -29.59 -25.48 2.19
N ALA A 132 -28.69 -24.53 1.86
CA ALA A 132 -28.74 -23.79 0.59
C ALA A 132 -28.70 -24.74 -0.63
N SER A 133 -29.23 -24.30 -1.75
CA SER A 133 -29.23 -25.11 -2.98
C SER A 133 -27.82 -25.41 -3.48
N ASP A 134 -27.63 -26.54 -4.16
CA ASP A 134 -26.34 -26.90 -4.77
C ASP A 134 -25.89 -25.85 -5.79
N GLU A 135 -26.82 -25.16 -6.45
CA GLU A 135 -26.53 -24.07 -7.37
C GLU A 135 -25.97 -22.85 -6.61
N PHE A 136 -26.57 -22.49 -5.47
CA PHE A 136 -26.08 -21.42 -4.63
C PHE A 136 -24.67 -21.72 -4.06
N LYS A 137 -24.46 -22.96 -3.61
CA LYS A 137 -23.16 -23.40 -3.08
C LYS A 137 -22.04 -23.33 -4.11
N ARG A 138 -22.33 -23.65 -5.39
CA ARG A 138 -21.35 -23.51 -6.49
C ARG A 138 -20.94 -22.08 -6.80
N ASP A 139 -21.81 -21.13 -6.53
CA ASP A 139 -21.57 -19.71 -6.80
C ASP A 139 -21.06 -18.95 -5.56
N PHE A 140 -20.82 -19.63 -4.44
CA PHE A 140 -20.54 -18.99 -3.15
C PHE A 140 -19.10 -19.18 -2.69
N SER A 141 -18.55 -18.11 -2.07
CA SER A 141 -17.25 -18.10 -1.40
C SER A 141 -17.26 -17.14 -0.21
N ILE A 142 -16.18 -17.09 0.58
CA ILE A 142 -15.96 -16.03 1.56
C ILE A 142 -14.90 -15.09 1.02
N THR A 143 -15.16 -13.78 1.13
CA THR A 143 -14.20 -12.71 0.85
C THR A 143 -14.09 -11.82 2.08
N HIS A 144 -13.16 -12.16 2.97
CA HIS A 144 -12.98 -11.44 4.22
C HIS A 144 -12.06 -10.25 4.02
N PHE A 145 -12.65 -9.06 3.93
CA PHE A 145 -11.94 -7.78 3.83
C PHE A 145 -11.55 -7.26 5.22
N PHE A 146 -10.46 -6.51 5.28
CA PHE A 146 -9.98 -5.85 6.49
C PHE A 146 -10.32 -4.36 6.51
N ASN A 147 -10.53 -3.82 7.71
CA ASN A 147 -10.94 -2.44 7.92
C ASN A 147 -9.73 -1.49 8.04
N PRO A 148 -9.65 -0.41 7.28
CA PRO A 148 -10.58 0.04 6.24
C PRO A 148 -10.27 -0.63 4.87
N PRO A 149 -11.31 -1.07 4.11
CA PRO A 149 -11.12 -1.84 2.87
C PRO A 149 -10.27 -1.14 1.82
N ARG A 150 -10.31 0.18 1.72
CA ARG A 150 -9.47 0.95 0.79
C ARG A 150 -7.97 0.79 1.08
N VAL A 151 -7.58 0.78 2.36
CA VAL A 151 -6.17 0.84 2.79
C VAL A 151 -5.57 -0.55 2.97
N MET A 152 -6.36 -1.46 3.55
CA MET A 152 -5.93 -2.81 3.84
C MET A 152 -5.94 -3.64 2.57
N ARG A 153 -4.76 -4.09 2.14
CA ARG A 153 -4.62 -4.85 0.89
C ARG A 153 -5.02 -6.32 1.02
N LEU A 154 -4.96 -6.88 2.23
CA LEU A 154 -5.31 -8.27 2.50
C LEU A 154 -6.79 -8.54 2.24
N VAL A 155 -7.08 -9.62 1.53
CA VAL A 155 -8.37 -10.30 1.50
C VAL A 155 -8.11 -11.78 1.74
N GLU A 156 -8.72 -12.34 2.78
CA GLU A 156 -8.76 -13.77 2.97
C GLU A 156 -9.88 -14.35 2.13
N TYR A 157 -9.55 -15.35 1.33
CA TYR A 157 -10.49 -16.02 0.45
C TYR A 157 -10.69 -17.46 0.92
N VAL A 158 -11.95 -17.85 1.08
CA VAL A 158 -12.29 -19.22 1.42
C VAL A 158 -13.19 -19.81 0.33
N GLU A 159 -12.66 -20.78 -0.34
CA GLU A 159 -13.37 -21.60 -1.30
C GLU A 159 -14.12 -22.70 -0.55
N GLY A 160 -15.39 -22.90 -0.90
CA GLY A 160 -16.18 -24.02 -0.39
C GLY A 160 -15.90 -25.31 -1.18
N PRO A 161 -16.26 -26.47 -0.63
CA PRO A 161 -16.05 -27.75 -1.33
C PRO A 161 -16.85 -27.87 -2.65
N ASP A 162 -17.89 -27.07 -2.80
CA ASP A 162 -18.77 -27.07 -3.97
C ASP A 162 -18.53 -25.82 -4.86
N THR A 163 -17.71 -24.84 -4.44
CA THR A 163 -17.44 -23.63 -5.20
C THR A 163 -16.85 -23.97 -6.56
N SER A 164 -17.39 -23.40 -7.63
CA SER A 164 -16.93 -23.71 -8.99
C SER A 164 -15.59 -23.03 -9.30
N ALA A 165 -14.79 -23.71 -10.13
CA ALA A 165 -13.49 -23.17 -10.56
C ALA A 165 -13.64 -21.82 -11.29
N GLU A 166 -14.73 -21.63 -12.02
CA GLU A 166 -15.04 -20.39 -12.72
C GLU A 166 -15.27 -19.23 -11.75
N VAL A 167 -15.95 -19.47 -10.62
CA VAL A 167 -16.15 -18.48 -9.57
C VAL A 167 -14.82 -18.15 -8.90
N ASN A 168 -14.00 -19.14 -8.57
CA ASN A 168 -12.70 -18.94 -7.98
C ASN A 168 -11.79 -18.11 -8.90
N GLU A 169 -11.64 -18.49 -10.18
CA GLU A 169 -10.87 -17.73 -11.17
C GLU A 169 -11.37 -16.28 -11.30
N GLN A 170 -12.70 -16.10 -11.35
CA GLN A 170 -13.31 -14.77 -11.47
C GLN A 170 -13.06 -13.91 -10.24
N MET A 171 -13.18 -14.47 -9.04
CA MET A 171 -13.02 -13.72 -7.79
C MET A 171 -11.57 -13.32 -7.56
N HIS A 172 -10.60 -14.22 -7.80
CA HIS A 172 -9.18 -13.89 -7.74
C HIS A 172 -8.83 -12.74 -8.70
N HIS A 173 -9.28 -12.82 -9.96
CA HIS A 173 -9.06 -11.75 -10.93
C HIS A 173 -9.60 -10.39 -10.45
N VAL A 174 -10.86 -10.35 -10.00
CA VAL A 174 -11.49 -9.11 -9.54
C VAL A 174 -10.78 -8.55 -8.32
N LEU A 175 -10.47 -9.39 -7.34
CA LEU A 175 -9.83 -8.95 -6.11
C LEU A 175 -8.40 -8.48 -6.35
N GLU A 176 -7.59 -9.23 -7.09
CA GLU A 176 -6.17 -8.94 -7.27
C GLU A 176 -5.90 -7.87 -8.32
N ARG A 177 -6.47 -8.03 -9.52
CA ARG A 177 -6.19 -7.12 -10.65
C ARG A 177 -7.06 -5.87 -10.59
N GLN A 178 -8.39 -6.04 -10.48
CA GLN A 178 -9.30 -4.91 -10.58
C GLN A 178 -9.36 -4.10 -9.28
N MET A 179 -9.36 -4.76 -8.10
CA MET A 179 -9.44 -4.07 -6.80
C MET A 179 -8.08 -3.88 -6.10
N GLY A 180 -6.98 -4.42 -6.62
CA GLY A 180 -5.63 -4.23 -6.08
C GLY A 180 -5.38 -4.89 -4.72
N LYS A 181 -6.10 -5.97 -4.43
CA LYS A 181 -5.93 -6.75 -3.20
C LYS A 181 -4.81 -7.78 -3.35
N VAL A 182 -4.38 -8.30 -2.23
CA VAL A 182 -3.60 -9.53 -2.13
C VAL A 182 -4.51 -10.58 -1.55
N VAL A 183 -4.84 -11.56 -2.35
CA VAL A 183 -5.68 -12.68 -1.94
C VAL A 183 -4.81 -13.71 -1.24
N VAL A 184 -5.28 -14.16 -0.08
CA VAL A 184 -4.70 -15.28 0.67
C VAL A 184 -5.78 -16.35 0.79
N ASP A 185 -5.54 -17.47 0.13
CA ASP A 185 -6.42 -18.62 0.23
C ASP A 185 -6.32 -19.23 1.63
N CYS A 186 -7.46 -19.39 2.27
CA CYS A 186 -7.56 -19.87 3.64
C CYS A 186 -8.42 -21.11 3.69
N ARG A 187 -8.12 -22.01 4.61
CA ARG A 187 -9.03 -23.10 4.93
C ARG A 187 -10.23 -22.60 5.71
N ASP A 188 -11.37 -23.28 5.56
CA ASP A 188 -12.62 -22.92 6.25
C ASP A 188 -12.54 -23.24 7.73
N THR A 189 -11.86 -22.40 8.49
CA THR A 189 -11.64 -22.55 9.93
C THR A 189 -11.99 -21.27 10.69
N PRO A 190 -12.38 -21.34 11.98
CA PRO A 190 -12.73 -20.15 12.75
C PRO A 190 -11.60 -19.10 12.80
N GLY A 191 -11.89 -17.90 12.33
CA GLY A 191 -10.93 -16.79 12.31
C GLY A 191 -9.92 -16.82 11.17
N PHE A 192 -10.03 -17.81 10.26
CA PHE A 192 -9.14 -18.03 9.11
C PHE A 192 -7.66 -17.96 9.51
N ILE A 193 -6.84 -17.17 8.87
CA ILE A 193 -5.42 -16.99 9.21
C ILE A 193 -5.20 -15.77 10.08
N ALA A 194 -5.57 -14.56 9.57
CA ALA A 194 -5.16 -13.32 10.19
C ALA A 194 -5.78 -13.11 11.58
N ASN A 195 -7.09 -13.34 11.73
CA ASN A 195 -7.72 -13.22 13.04
C ASN A 195 -7.26 -14.32 13.99
N ARG A 196 -7.08 -15.57 13.51
CA ARG A 196 -6.60 -16.67 14.33
C ARG A 196 -5.22 -16.39 14.92
N ILE A 197 -4.27 -16.04 14.06
CA ILE A 197 -2.86 -15.83 14.41
C ILE A 197 -2.63 -14.45 15.07
N GLY A 198 -3.18 -13.38 14.49
CA GLY A 198 -2.95 -12.04 14.98
C GLY A 198 -3.62 -11.74 16.32
N ASN A 199 -4.85 -12.24 16.53
CA ASN A 199 -5.52 -12.11 17.82
C ASN A 199 -4.82 -12.94 18.89
N PHE A 200 -4.31 -14.13 18.55
CA PHE A 200 -3.50 -14.93 19.47
C PHE A 200 -2.24 -14.20 19.89
N TRP A 201 -1.48 -13.63 18.94
CA TRP A 201 -0.32 -12.80 19.25
C TRP A 201 -0.63 -11.67 20.22
N MET A 202 -1.72 -10.92 19.98
CA MET A 202 -2.15 -9.83 20.86
C MET A 202 -2.51 -10.35 22.26
N ALA A 203 -3.20 -11.47 22.33
CA ALA A 203 -3.60 -12.09 23.61
C ALA A 203 -2.39 -12.58 24.41
N VAL A 204 -1.45 -13.28 23.76
CA VAL A 204 -0.20 -13.73 24.39
C VAL A 204 0.58 -12.55 24.93
N GLY A 205 0.80 -11.51 24.11
CA GLY A 205 1.57 -10.36 24.52
C GLY A 205 0.94 -9.59 25.68
N ALA A 206 -0.38 -9.38 25.67
CA ALA A 206 -1.06 -8.70 26.76
C ALA A 206 -1.06 -9.53 28.06
N LYS A 207 -1.44 -10.82 27.95
CA LYS A 207 -1.47 -11.69 29.13
C LYS A 207 -0.09 -11.83 29.77
N THR A 208 0.94 -12.14 28.98
CA THR A 208 2.31 -12.28 29.46
C THR A 208 2.83 -10.98 30.11
N ALA A 209 2.51 -9.81 29.54
CA ALA A 209 2.89 -8.54 30.15
C ALA A 209 2.28 -8.36 31.55
N PHE A 210 0.99 -8.61 31.70
CA PHE A 210 0.31 -8.49 32.98
C PHE A 210 0.82 -9.52 34.00
N ASP A 211 1.01 -10.77 33.58
CA ASP A 211 1.47 -11.86 34.46
C ASP A 211 2.91 -11.65 34.97
N GLN A 212 3.77 -11.03 34.13
CA GLN A 212 5.16 -10.70 34.50
C GLN A 212 5.30 -9.29 35.10
N GLY A 213 4.24 -8.50 35.20
CA GLY A 213 4.29 -7.12 35.71
C GLY A 213 5.00 -6.15 34.77
N ILE A 214 5.06 -6.47 33.47
CA ILE A 214 5.58 -5.58 32.43
C ILE A 214 4.54 -4.51 32.11
N LYS A 215 4.96 -3.25 32.07
CA LYS A 215 4.09 -2.12 31.77
C LYS A 215 3.68 -2.12 30.29
N PRO A 216 2.48 -1.61 29.92
CA PRO A 216 2.04 -1.59 28.52
C PRO A 216 3.06 -0.94 27.55
N GLU A 217 3.59 0.24 27.90
CA GLU A 217 4.58 0.93 27.08
C GLU A 217 5.95 0.22 27.03
N GLN A 218 6.27 -0.58 28.05
CA GLN A 218 7.47 -1.42 28.09
C GLN A 218 7.31 -2.64 27.18
N ALA A 219 6.15 -3.27 27.20
CA ALA A 219 5.79 -4.39 26.33
C ALA A 219 5.79 -3.98 24.85
N ASP A 220 5.18 -2.82 24.52
CA ASP A 220 5.14 -2.28 23.15
C ASP A 220 6.54 -1.95 22.60
N VAL A 221 7.50 -1.63 23.47
CA VAL A 221 8.90 -1.43 23.06
C VAL A 221 9.63 -2.77 22.93
N ALA A 222 9.44 -3.70 23.86
CA ALA A 222 10.13 -4.98 23.91
C ALA A 222 9.75 -5.88 22.73
N PHE A 223 8.45 -6.08 22.47
CA PHE A 223 7.96 -6.85 21.33
C PHE A 223 7.43 -5.93 20.22
N GLY A 224 8.24 -4.97 19.83
CA GLY A 224 7.91 -3.95 18.84
C GLY A 224 8.93 -3.95 17.70
N ARG A 225 9.67 -2.84 17.62
CA ARG A 225 10.62 -2.59 16.53
C ARG A 225 11.69 -3.67 16.32
N PRO A 226 12.27 -4.32 17.34
CA PRO A 226 13.23 -5.43 17.13
C PRO A 226 12.63 -6.58 16.31
N PHE A 227 11.37 -6.90 16.53
CA PHE A 227 10.63 -7.96 15.84
C PHE A 227 9.93 -7.49 14.55
N GLY A 228 10.17 -6.26 14.10
CA GLY A 228 9.54 -5.74 12.90
C GLY A 228 8.06 -5.35 13.06
N VAL A 229 7.54 -5.36 14.27
CA VAL A 229 6.17 -4.96 14.61
C VAL A 229 6.05 -3.43 14.51
N PRO A 230 4.89 -2.87 14.08
CA PRO A 230 4.65 -1.44 14.04
C PRO A 230 4.85 -0.75 15.39
N ARG A 231 5.09 0.56 15.37
CA ARG A 231 5.29 1.36 16.60
C ARG A 231 4.09 1.41 17.54
N THR A 232 2.93 1.02 17.07
CA THR A 232 1.74 0.88 17.92
C THR A 232 1.97 -0.14 19.01
N GLY A 233 2.78 -1.16 18.76
CA GLY A 233 2.93 -2.30 19.64
C GLY A 233 1.62 -3.06 19.80
N ILE A 234 1.51 -3.85 20.87
CA ILE A 234 0.33 -4.68 21.20
C ILE A 234 -0.76 -3.82 21.85
N PHE A 235 -0.42 -3.07 22.90
CA PHE A 235 -1.39 -2.29 23.65
C PHE A 235 -1.90 -1.08 22.86
N GLY A 236 -1.02 -0.41 22.10
CA GLY A 236 -1.46 0.63 21.19
C GLY A 236 -2.33 0.10 20.04
N LEU A 237 -2.21 -1.18 19.68
CA LEU A 237 -3.08 -1.82 18.69
C LEU A 237 -4.46 -2.13 19.27
N PHE A 238 -4.58 -2.57 20.54
CA PHE A 238 -5.87 -2.69 21.22
C PHE A 238 -6.62 -1.34 21.25
N ASP A 239 -5.93 -0.23 21.52
CA ASP A 239 -6.54 1.10 21.48
C ASP A 239 -6.97 1.51 20.05
N TYR A 240 -6.25 1.04 19.04
CA TYR A 240 -6.59 1.30 17.64
C TYR A 240 -7.80 0.49 17.16
N VAL A 241 -7.83 -0.81 17.47
CA VAL A 241 -8.95 -1.71 17.17
C VAL A 241 -10.20 -1.31 17.92
N GLY A 242 -10.04 -0.95 19.19
CA GLY A 242 -11.10 -0.64 20.12
C GLY A 242 -11.33 -1.75 21.14
N ILE A 243 -11.03 -1.46 22.39
CA ILE A 243 -11.11 -2.43 23.52
C ILE A 243 -12.51 -3.02 23.66
N GLN A 244 -13.57 -2.25 23.36
CA GLN A 244 -14.96 -2.73 23.38
C GLN A 244 -15.25 -3.88 22.40
N LEU A 245 -14.38 -4.11 21.42
CA LEU A 245 -14.52 -5.21 20.46
C LEU A 245 -13.90 -6.52 20.97
N VAL A 246 -13.08 -6.48 22.03
CA VAL A 246 -12.40 -7.66 22.58
C VAL A 246 -13.38 -8.75 22.99
N PRO A 247 -14.48 -8.51 23.73
CA PRO A 247 -15.43 -9.56 24.08
C PRO A 247 -16.09 -10.21 22.86
N GLY A 248 -16.33 -9.45 21.80
CA GLY A 248 -16.91 -9.97 20.56
C GLY A 248 -15.91 -10.77 19.74
N ILE A 249 -14.76 -10.21 19.41
CA ILE A 249 -13.80 -10.81 18.50
C ILE A 249 -13.10 -12.00 19.15
N TRP A 250 -12.43 -11.80 20.30
CA TRP A 250 -11.73 -12.88 21.01
C TRP A 250 -12.71 -13.89 21.61
N GLY A 251 -13.84 -13.41 22.12
CA GLY A 251 -14.87 -14.28 22.68
C GLY A 251 -15.56 -15.18 21.65
N SER A 252 -15.71 -14.74 20.40
CA SER A 252 -16.25 -15.61 19.33
C SER A 252 -15.27 -16.75 18.98
N LEU A 253 -13.97 -16.46 18.89
CA LEU A 253 -12.95 -17.49 18.67
C LEU A 253 -12.87 -18.47 19.83
N LEU A 254 -12.90 -18.02 21.08
CA LEU A 254 -12.95 -18.91 22.25
C LEU A 254 -14.16 -19.86 22.25
N LYS A 255 -15.28 -19.45 21.66
CA LYS A 255 -16.48 -20.30 21.53
C LYS A 255 -16.39 -21.28 20.37
N ALA A 256 -15.74 -20.87 19.28
CA ALA A 256 -15.67 -21.66 18.06
C ALA A 256 -14.54 -22.70 18.07
N LEU A 257 -13.42 -22.39 18.76
CA LEU A 257 -12.25 -23.26 18.82
C LEU A 257 -12.43 -24.40 19.82
N PRO A 258 -11.85 -25.60 19.53
CA PRO A 258 -11.89 -26.72 20.47
C PRO A 258 -11.22 -26.35 21.81
N SER A 259 -11.69 -26.90 22.90
CA SER A 259 -11.14 -26.65 24.25
C SER A 259 -9.67 -27.04 24.41
N SER A 260 -9.14 -27.88 23.53
CA SER A 260 -7.72 -28.25 23.46
C SER A 260 -6.83 -27.23 22.76
N ASP A 261 -7.42 -26.22 22.11
CA ASP A 261 -6.65 -25.18 21.43
C ASP A 261 -5.98 -24.27 22.46
N ALA A 262 -4.67 -23.99 22.26
CA ALA A 262 -3.89 -23.13 23.13
C ALA A 262 -4.45 -21.68 23.25
N TYR A 263 -5.35 -21.28 22.36
CA TYR A 263 -6.05 -20.00 22.44
C TYR A 263 -6.79 -19.80 23.76
N HIS A 264 -7.31 -20.90 24.35
CA HIS A 264 -8.02 -20.88 25.63
C HIS A 264 -7.10 -20.52 26.81
N ASP A 265 -5.81 -20.87 26.75
CA ASP A 265 -4.83 -20.54 27.79
C ASP A 265 -4.53 -19.04 27.85
N TYR A 266 -4.82 -18.33 26.76
CA TYR A 266 -4.58 -16.87 26.60
C TYR A 266 -5.88 -16.06 26.53
N ASN A 267 -6.90 -16.47 27.29
CA ASN A 267 -8.17 -15.77 27.37
C ASN A 267 -8.02 -14.39 28.05
N ILE A 268 -8.02 -13.32 27.25
CA ILE A 268 -7.95 -11.93 27.72
C ILE A 268 -9.33 -11.33 27.99
N VAL A 269 -10.41 -11.96 27.53
CA VAL A 269 -11.79 -11.47 27.73
C VAL A 269 -12.15 -11.42 29.21
N GLU A 270 -11.64 -12.37 29.99
CA GLU A 270 -11.90 -12.49 31.42
C GLU A 270 -10.90 -11.72 32.32
N ARG A 271 -9.88 -11.04 31.71
CA ARG A 271 -8.86 -10.30 32.46
C ARG A 271 -9.44 -9.04 33.08
N ASP A 272 -9.11 -8.80 34.34
CA ASP A 272 -9.58 -7.65 35.12
C ASP A 272 -9.11 -6.32 34.52
N GLU A 273 -7.94 -6.30 33.88
CA GLU A 273 -7.39 -5.11 33.23
C GLU A 273 -8.28 -4.65 32.06
N PHE A 274 -8.74 -5.56 31.21
CA PHE A 274 -9.66 -5.25 30.13
C PHE A 274 -11.05 -4.85 30.65
N LYS A 275 -11.57 -5.58 31.64
CA LYS A 275 -12.85 -5.27 32.27
C LYS A 275 -12.82 -3.88 32.92
N THR A 276 -11.73 -3.54 33.62
CA THR A 276 -11.55 -2.22 34.25
C THR A 276 -11.62 -1.08 33.22
N LEU A 277 -10.96 -1.22 32.07
CA LEU A 277 -11.02 -0.20 31.04
C LEU A 277 -12.42 -0.08 30.44
N LEU A 278 -13.06 -1.21 30.17
CA LEU A 278 -14.44 -1.25 29.64
C LEU A 278 -15.44 -0.59 30.61
N ASP A 279 -15.38 -0.92 31.90
CA ASP A 279 -16.27 -0.37 32.92
C ASP A 279 -16.12 1.16 33.08
N LYS A 280 -14.90 1.67 32.81
CA LYS A 280 -14.62 3.10 32.81
C LYS A 280 -14.96 3.80 31.49
N GLY A 281 -15.36 3.05 30.45
CA GLY A 281 -15.60 3.59 29.11
C GLY A 281 -14.31 3.96 28.36
N PHE A 282 -13.14 3.46 28.80
CA PHE A 282 -11.85 3.70 28.17
C PHE A 282 -11.64 2.67 27.04
N THR A 283 -12.21 2.97 25.88
CA THR A 283 -12.31 2.01 24.77
C THR A 283 -11.29 2.23 23.66
N GLY A 284 -10.34 3.12 23.85
CA GLY A 284 -9.28 3.38 22.89
C GLY A 284 -9.40 4.73 22.18
N ARG A 285 -8.83 4.82 20.97
CA ARG A 285 -8.67 6.10 20.25
C ARG A 285 -9.97 6.85 19.97
N THR A 286 -11.07 6.16 19.75
CA THR A 286 -12.38 6.80 19.48
C THR A 286 -12.99 7.44 20.71
N ALA A 287 -12.64 6.95 21.90
CA ALA A 287 -13.03 7.50 23.19
C ALA A 287 -11.94 8.42 23.80
N GLU A 288 -10.89 8.71 23.02
CA GLU A 288 -9.72 9.50 23.44
C GLU A 288 -8.92 8.88 24.61
N SER A 289 -9.31 7.71 25.10
CA SER A 289 -8.67 7.01 26.21
C SER A 289 -8.89 5.49 26.12
N GLY A 290 -7.83 4.74 26.44
CA GLY A 290 -7.77 3.29 26.45
C GLY A 290 -6.63 2.84 27.35
N PHE A 291 -5.74 1.97 26.91
CA PHE A 291 -4.44 1.76 27.55
C PHE A 291 -3.64 3.05 27.58
N TYR A 292 -3.77 3.85 26.52
CA TYR A 292 -3.12 5.16 26.39
C TYR A 292 -4.16 6.29 26.35
N ARG A 293 -3.74 7.45 26.86
CA ARG A 293 -4.46 8.71 26.71
C ARG A 293 -3.54 9.70 25.99
N GLY A 294 -3.90 10.04 24.76
CA GLY A 294 -3.03 10.82 23.88
C GLY A 294 -1.70 10.11 23.58
N ARG A 295 -0.61 10.90 23.45
CA ARG A 295 0.72 10.37 23.14
C ARG A 295 1.60 10.11 24.34
N GLU A 296 1.32 10.77 25.48
CA GLU A 296 2.26 10.93 26.59
C GLU A 296 1.82 10.19 27.86
N GLU A 297 0.58 9.67 27.93
CA GLU A 297 0.08 9.03 29.13
C GLU A 297 -0.32 7.57 28.88
N VAL A 298 -0.19 6.75 29.92
CA VAL A 298 -0.57 5.34 30.00
C VAL A 298 -1.36 5.05 31.26
N TYR A 299 -2.34 4.16 31.20
CA TYR A 299 -3.14 3.77 32.34
C TYR A 299 -2.32 2.90 33.30
N ASP A 300 -2.27 3.30 34.56
CA ASP A 300 -1.64 2.57 35.66
C ASP A 300 -2.71 1.82 36.44
N PHE A 301 -2.74 0.51 36.30
CA PHE A 301 -3.75 -0.36 36.95
C PHE A 301 -3.60 -0.37 38.48
N ALA A 302 -2.42 -0.16 39.03
CA ALA A 302 -2.18 -0.11 40.45
C ALA A 302 -2.68 1.22 41.08
N ALA A 303 -2.47 2.33 40.36
CA ALA A 303 -2.93 3.64 40.78
C ALA A 303 -4.42 3.88 40.43
N GLY A 304 -4.95 3.14 39.44
CA GLY A 304 -6.31 3.30 38.95
C GLY A 304 -6.57 4.57 38.12
N ASP A 305 -5.52 5.21 37.62
CA ASP A 305 -5.53 6.44 36.82
C ASP A 305 -4.36 6.50 35.84
N TYR A 306 -4.36 7.50 34.95
CA TYR A 306 -3.30 7.73 33.99
C TYR A 306 -2.06 8.38 34.63
N ARG A 307 -0.88 7.93 34.15
CA ARG A 307 0.41 8.52 34.49
C ARG A 307 1.22 8.82 33.22
N PRO A 308 2.25 9.68 33.29
CA PRO A 308 3.19 9.88 32.21
C PRO A 308 3.86 8.55 31.81
N LYS A 309 4.07 8.36 30.49
CA LYS A 309 4.82 7.21 29.96
C LYS A 309 6.27 7.23 30.42
N GLU A 310 6.77 6.09 30.81
CA GLU A 310 8.19 5.87 30.98
C GLU A 310 8.87 5.58 29.64
N LYS A 311 10.14 5.92 29.52
CA LYS A 311 10.94 5.66 28.31
C LYS A 311 11.75 4.39 28.50
N PHE A 312 11.49 3.40 27.69
CA PHE A 312 12.24 2.17 27.60
C PHE A 312 13.07 2.14 26.31
N GLN A 313 14.25 1.54 26.39
CA GLN A 313 15.12 1.32 25.24
C GLN A 313 15.61 -0.13 25.25
N VAL A 314 15.50 -0.77 24.10
CA VAL A 314 15.96 -2.14 23.87
C VAL A 314 16.89 -2.20 22.67
N GLY A 315 17.70 -3.25 22.56
CA GLY A 315 18.50 -3.54 21.38
C GLY A 315 17.63 -3.68 20.12
N LYS A 316 18.26 -3.61 18.96
CA LYS A 316 17.56 -3.73 17.67
C LYS A 316 17.50 -5.18 17.19
N ASP A 317 18.41 -6.03 17.65
CA ASP A 317 18.46 -7.43 17.31
C ASP A 317 17.55 -8.23 18.25
N PRO A 318 16.58 -9.00 17.73
CA PRO A 318 15.64 -9.74 18.55
C PRO A 318 16.32 -10.88 19.31
N LYS A 319 17.35 -11.55 18.76
CA LYS A 319 18.06 -12.62 19.42
C LYS A 319 18.85 -12.09 20.61
N GLU A 320 19.65 -11.04 20.42
CA GLU A 320 20.40 -10.38 21.50
C GLU A 320 19.47 -9.91 22.62
N LEU A 321 18.28 -9.40 22.28
CA LEU A 321 17.28 -8.99 23.26
C LEU A 321 16.76 -10.19 24.07
N MET A 322 16.39 -11.27 23.42
CA MET A 322 15.87 -12.48 24.09
C MET A 322 16.93 -13.17 24.98
N GLU A 323 18.21 -12.96 24.70
CA GLU A 323 19.36 -13.49 25.49
C GLU A 323 19.86 -12.51 26.56
N SER A 324 19.28 -11.29 26.65
CA SER A 324 19.82 -10.22 27.51
C SER A 324 19.66 -10.47 29.02
N GLY A 325 18.74 -11.34 29.44
CA GLY A 325 18.40 -11.56 30.85
C GLY A 325 17.73 -10.35 31.51
N THR A 326 17.18 -9.42 30.72
CA THR A 326 16.40 -8.28 31.20
C THR A 326 14.92 -8.63 31.24
N PRO A 327 14.08 -7.93 32.03
CA PRO A 327 12.64 -8.15 32.02
C PRO A 327 12.02 -8.03 30.60
N GLU A 328 12.50 -7.08 29.79
CA GLU A 328 12.09 -6.91 28.40
C GLU A 328 12.49 -8.09 27.52
N GLY A 329 13.70 -8.63 27.77
CA GLY A 329 14.21 -9.80 27.04
C GLY A 329 13.45 -11.08 27.39
N ASP A 330 13.20 -11.32 28.68
CA ASP A 330 12.43 -12.48 29.16
C ASP A 330 10.97 -12.43 28.62
N TYR A 331 10.35 -11.26 28.68
CA TYR A 331 9.04 -11.02 28.09
C TYR A 331 9.03 -11.30 26.58
N ALA A 332 9.98 -10.72 25.85
CA ALA A 332 10.06 -10.89 24.39
C ALA A 332 10.29 -12.34 24.00
N LYS A 333 11.12 -13.06 24.76
CA LYS A 333 11.38 -14.50 24.55
C LYS A 333 10.14 -15.34 24.76
N GLU A 334 9.39 -15.11 25.85
CA GLU A 334 8.16 -15.82 26.16
C GLU A 334 7.10 -15.58 25.09
N VAL A 335 6.87 -14.30 24.70
CA VAL A 335 5.91 -13.95 23.66
C VAL A 335 6.29 -14.57 22.33
N PHE A 336 7.56 -14.48 21.92
CA PHE A 336 8.00 -15.03 20.64
C PHE A 336 7.89 -16.55 20.60
N SER A 337 8.40 -17.24 21.62
CA SER A 337 8.38 -18.71 21.64
C SER A 337 6.94 -19.26 21.65
N THR A 338 6.08 -18.70 22.47
CA THR A 338 4.67 -19.07 22.52
C THR A 338 3.97 -18.82 21.19
N PHE A 339 4.20 -17.65 20.60
CA PHE A 339 3.57 -17.26 19.35
C PHE A 339 4.03 -18.12 18.17
N ILE A 340 5.35 -18.32 17.98
CA ILE A 340 5.85 -19.16 16.88
C ILE A 340 5.44 -20.63 17.03
N LYS A 341 5.37 -21.13 18.27
CA LYS A 341 4.83 -22.46 18.52
C LYS A 341 3.40 -22.58 18.02
N TYR A 342 2.55 -21.62 18.40
CA TYR A 342 1.16 -21.62 17.95
C TYR A 342 1.04 -21.52 16.43
N CYS A 343 1.85 -20.68 15.77
CA CYS A 343 1.88 -20.62 14.31
C CYS A 343 2.25 -21.97 13.69
N CYS A 344 3.24 -22.67 14.22
CA CYS A 344 3.64 -24.00 13.74
C CYS A 344 2.56 -25.06 13.95
N ASP A 345 1.94 -25.08 15.13
CA ASP A 345 0.93 -26.08 15.49
C ASP A 345 -0.37 -25.87 14.69
N THR A 346 -0.71 -24.62 14.38
CA THR A 346 -1.96 -24.24 13.72
C THR A 346 -1.84 -24.21 12.19
N ALA A 347 -0.66 -24.00 11.63
CA ALA A 347 -0.47 -23.91 10.18
C ALA A 347 -1.10 -25.05 9.38
N PRO A 348 -0.99 -26.36 9.79
CA PRO A 348 -1.64 -27.43 9.06
C PRO A 348 -3.17 -27.39 9.04
N GLU A 349 -3.78 -26.61 9.92
CA GLU A 349 -5.23 -26.45 10.00
C GLU A 349 -5.75 -25.30 9.14
N ILE A 350 -4.97 -24.20 9.03
CA ILE A 350 -5.46 -22.93 8.49
C ILE A 350 -4.90 -22.53 7.12
N ALA A 351 -3.76 -23.12 6.70
CA ALA A 351 -3.03 -22.73 5.51
C ALA A 351 -2.40 -23.94 4.80
N ASP A 352 -2.10 -23.79 3.51
CA ASP A 352 -1.36 -24.82 2.76
C ASP A 352 0.15 -24.61 2.84
N THR A 353 0.60 -23.38 2.91
CA THR A 353 2.00 -22.97 3.00
C THR A 353 2.20 -21.88 4.05
N VAL A 354 3.42 -21.78 4.60
CA VAL A 354 3.71 -20.83 5.68
C VAL A 354 3.71 -19.37 5.23
N ASP A 355 3.95 -19.12 3.95
CA ASP A 355 3.92 -17.76 3.38
C ASP A 355 2.53 -17.13 3.43
N GLN A 356 1.45 -17.92 3.37
CA GLN A 356 0.08 -17.41 3.54
C GLN A 356 -0.10 -16.78 4.94
N ILE A 357 0.48 -17.39 5.98
CA ILE A 357 0.46 -16.83 7.33
C ILE A 357 1.33 -15.59 7.43
N ASP A 358 2.52 -15.62 6.81
CA ASP A 358 3.41 -14.45 6.77
C ASP A 358 2.77 -13.27 6.04
N ILE A 359 2.14 -13.49 4.90
CA ILE A 359 1.42 -12.46 4.13
C ILE A 359 0.27 -11.89 4.97
N ALA A 360 -0.52 -12.74 5.61
CA ALA A 360 -1.62 -12.32 6.46
C ALA A 360 -1.16 -11.42 7.61
N MET A 361 -0.05 -11.74 8.27
CA MET A 361 0.51 -10.91 9.34
C MET A 361 1.14 -9.61 8.81
N LYS A 362 1.82 -9.65 7.67
CA LYS A 362 2.38 -8.43 7.04
C LYS A 362 1.29 -7.46 6.60
N LEU A 363 0.27 -7.94 5.93
CA LEU A 363 -0.77 -7.09 5.33
C LEU A 363 -1.93 -6.80 6.29
N GLY A 364 -2.24 -7.71 7.22
CA GLY A 364 -3.32 -7.54 8.20
C GLY A 364 -2.89 -6.76 9.44
N TYR A 365 -1.65 -6.93 9.90
CA TYR A 365 -1.12 -6.32 11.12
C TYR A 365 0.06 -5.36 10.90
N GLY A 366 0.50 -5.20 9.66
CA GLY A 366 1.57 -4.26 9.29
C GLY A 366 2.97 -4.70 9.74
N TRP A 367 3.20 -5.98 9.98
CA TRP A 367 4.51 -6.51 10.30
C TRP A 367 5.45 -6.36 9.11
N LYS A 368 6.74 -6.16 9.36
CA LYS A 368 7.76 -6.10 8.29
C LYS A 368 8.11 -7.47 7.73
N LYS A 369 8.09 -8.48 8.60
CA LYS A 369 8.28 -9.89 8.31
C LYS A 369 7.16 -10.64 8.99
N GLY A 370 6.64 -11.68 8.33
CA GLY A 370 5.72 -12.58 9.00
C GLY A 370 6.44 -13.47 10.02
N PRO A 371 5.71 -14.27 10.81
CA PRO A 371 6.30 -15.07 11.89
C PRO A 371 7.39 -16.04 11.40
N PHE A 372 7.23 -16.66 10.26
CA PHE A 372 8.17 -17.64 9.72
C PHE A 372 9.39 -16.96 9.05
N GLU A 373 9.19 -15.88 8.27
CA GLU A 373 10.27 -15.03 7.78
C GLU A 373 11.10 -14.45 8.94
N LEU A 374 10.46 -14.09 10.04
CA LEU A 374 11.11 -13.59 11.25
C LEU A 374 11.93 -14.70 11.92
N ALA A 375 11.37 -15.90 12.07
CA ALA A 375 12.07 -17.04 12.65
C ALA A 375 13.36 -17.38 11.86
N ASP A 376 13.28 -17.44 10.54
CA ASP A 376 14.43 -17.65 9.67
C ASP A 376 15.49 -16.55 9.83
N SER A 377 15.05 -15.28 9.94
CA SER A 377 15.98 -14.14 10.12
C SER A 377 16.65 -14.09 11.47
N ILE A 378 16.05 -14.64 12.52
CA ILE A 378 16.65 -14.82 13.86
C ILE A 378 17.64 -15.99 13.84
N GLY A 379 17.38 -16.98 13.01
CA GLY A 379 18.17 -18.20 12.84
C GLY A 379 17.43 -19.44 13.34
N ILE A 380 17.09 -20.33 12.42
CA ILE A 380 16.21 -21.49 12.66
C ILE A 380 16.73 -22.42 13.78
N ASP A 381 18.05 -22.61 13.86
CA ASP A 381 18.68 -23.42 14.93
C ASP A 381 18.48 -22.82 16.31
N TYR A 382 18.61 -21.48 16.42
CA TYR A 382 18.36 -20.78 17.67
C TYR A 382 16.90 -20.86 18.06
N VAL A 383 15.98 -20.59 17.10
CA VAL A 383 14.54 -20.68 17.37
C VAL A 383 14.15 -22.07 17.83
N ALA A 384 14.68 -23.13 17.21
CA ALA A 384 14.43 -24.50 17.63
C ALA A 384 14.98 -24.79 19.04
N SER A 385 16.09 -24.17 19.43
CA SER A 385 16.69 -24.32 20.77
C SER A 385 15.89 -23.67 21.90
N LEU A 386 14.88 -22.86 21.58
CA LEU A 386 13.98 -22.28 22.60
C LEU A 386 13.00 -23.30 23.19
N PHE A 387 12.94 -24.52 22.61
CA PHE A 387 11.99 -25.57 22.99
C PHE A 387 12.72 -26.84 23.41
N ASP A 388 12.28 -27.46 24.49
CA ASP A 388 12.70 -28.83 24.87
C ASP A 388 12.13 -29.87 23.89
N ASP A 389 10.90 -29.63 23.41
CA ASP A 389 10.19 -30.41 22.39
C ASP A 389 9.67 -29.43 21.32
N ALA A 390 10.43 -29.27 20.25
CA ALA A 390 10.12 -28.32 19.19
C ALA A 390 8.91 -28.81 18.36
N PRO A 391 8.01 -27.91 17.95
CA PRO A 391 6.90 -28.22 17.04
C PRO A 391 7.39 -28.98 15.79
N SER A 392 6.55 -29.91 15.29
CA SER A 392 6.92 -30.75 14.14
C SER A 392 7.28 -29.90 12.89
N LEU A 393 6.52 -28.83 12.62
CA LEU A 393 6.78 -27.94 11.50
C LEU A 393 8.09 -27.15 11.67
N LEU A 394 8.43 -26.72 12.90
CA LEU A 394 9.71 -26.08 13.19
C LEU A 394 10.88 -27.05 13.02
N THR A 395 10.68 -28.32 13.41
CA THR A 395 11.68 -29.39 13.21
C THR A 395 11.87 -29.66 11.71
N ALA A 396 10.80 -29.68 10.92
CA ALA A 396 10.88 -29.82 9.47
C ALA A 396 11.63 -28.63 8.83
N ALA A 397 11.31 -27.40 9.25
CA ALA A 397 12.03 -26.21 8.79
C ALA A 397 13.52 -26.25 9.11
N LYS A 398 13.88 -26.64 10.34
CA LYS A 398 15.29 -26.81 10.72
C LYS A 398 16.01 -27.83 9.82
N ASN A 399 15.40 -28.96 9.50
CA ASN A 399 15.99 -29.97 8.64
C ASN A 399 16.10 -29.51 7.17
N ALA A 400 15.21 -28.63 6.73
CA ALA A 400 15.21 -28.02 5.40
C ALA A 400 16.15 -26.82 5.25
N GLY A 401 16.68 -26.29 6.36
CA GLY A 401 17.54 -25.11 6.39
C GLY A 401 16.80 -23.78 6.58
N GLY A 402 15.49 -23.82 6.78
CA GLY A 402 14.59 -22.68 7.03
C GLY A 402 13.15 -22.98 6.63
N PHE A 403 12.26 -22.08 6.96
CA PHE A 403 10.88 -22.09 6.42
C PHE A 403 10.88 -21.66 4.94
N TYR A 404 11.90 -20.88 4.57
CA TYR A 404 12.21 -20.48 3.19
C TYR A 404 13.63 -20.95 2.87
N ALA A 405 13.77 -21.90 1.99
CA ALA A 405 15.06 -22.48 1.62
C ALA A 405 15.12 -22.79 0.11
N ASP A 406 16.27 -22.56 -0.52
CA ASP A 406 16.52 -22.87 -1.93
C ASP A 406 15.49 -22.28 -2.92
N GLY A 407 14.95 -21.09 -2.61
CA GLY A 407 13.91 -20.44 -3.42
C GLY A 407 12.51 -21.05 -3.28
N LYS A 408 12.33 -21.93 -2.29
CA LYS A 408 11.08 -22.63 -1.98
C LYS A 408 10.53 -22.20 -0.63
N VAL A 409 9.29 -22.55 -0.37
CA VAL A 409 8.58 -22.32 0.90
C VAL A 409 8.18 -23.64 1.52
N LEU A 410 8.14 -23.70 2.84
CA LEU A 410 7.68 -24.89 3.56
C LEU A 410 6.15 -24.98 3.50
N GLY A 411 5.64 -26.08 3.00
CA GLY A 411 4.25 -26.43 3.11
C GLY A 411 3.86 -26.76 4.56
N SER A 412 2.61 -26.60 4.90
CA SER A 412 2.09 -26.96 6.23
C SER A 412 2.19 -28.46 6.53
N ASN A 413 2.45 -29.29 5.52
CA ASN A 413 2.77 -30.71 5.63
C ASN A 413 4.24 -30.99 5.99
N GLY A 414 5.09 -29.97 6.09
CA GLY A 414 6.51 -30.05 6.40
C GLY A 414 7.43 -30.37 5.22
N GLU A 415 6.95 -30.27 3.98
CA GLU A 415 7.72 -30.46 2.75
C GLU A 415 7.94 -29.12 2.02
N LEU A 416 9.12 -28.92 1.42
CA LEU A 416 9.39 -27.74 0.61
C LEU A 416 8.61 -27.81 -0.72
N THR A 417 7.90 -26.74 -1.05
CA THR A 417 7.17 -26.55 -2.30
C THR A 417 7.61 -25.25 -2.98
N ASP A 418 7.31 -25.10 -4.25
CA ASP A 418 7.57 -23.85 -4.96
C ASP A 418 6.71 -22.73 -4.34
N LEU A 419 7.27 -21.52 -4.30
CA LEU A 419 6.49 -20.36 -3.87
C LEU A 419 5.27 -20.20 -4.78
N PRO A 420 4.07 -19.98 -4.23
CA PRO A 420 2.89 -19.72 -5.04
C PRO A 420 3.12 -18.55 -6.00
N ASN A 421 2.94 -18.80 -7.29
CA ASN A 421 3.06 -17.77 -8.31
C ASN A 421 1.72 -17.04 -8.42
N ARG A 422 1.72 -15.74 -8.15
CA ARG A 422 0.56 -14.88 -8.39
C ARG A 422 0.56 -14.43 -9.85
N GLU A 423 -0.50 -14.71 -10.59
CA GLU A 423 -0.60 -14.41 -12.00
C GLU A 423 -0.39 -12.92 -12.29
N GLY A 424 0.54 -12.58 -13.18
CA GLY A 424 0.86 -11.21 -13.59
C GLY A 424 1.68 -10.41 -12.59
N VAL A 425 2.05 -10.97 -11.44
CA VAL A 425 2.96 -10.32 -10.49
C VAL A 425 4.39 -10.60 -10.89
N ILE A 426 5.02 -9.62 -11.52
CA ILE A 426 6.38 -9.73 -12.06
C ILE A 426 7.38 -9.13 -11.08
N ARG A 427 8.33 -9.94 -10.62
CA ARG A 427 9.51 -9.47 -9.88
C ARG A 427 10.60 -9.07 -10.87
N VAL A 428 11.07 -7.84 -10.78
CA VAL A 428 12.07 -7.31 -11.72
C VAL A 428 13.36 -8.10 -11.64
N ALA A 429 13.81 -8.51 -10.46
CA ALA A 429 14.99 -9.33 -10.27
C ALA A 429 14.90 -10.68 -11.02
N GLU A 430 13.73 -11.30 -11.05
CA GLU A 430 13.46 -12.54 -11.80
C GLU A 430 13.37 -12.28 -13.31
N LEU A 431 12.71 -11.18 -13.70
CA LEU A 431 12.55 -10.77 -15.10
C LEU A 431 13.90 -10.55 -15.79
N VAL A 432 14.86 -9.92 -15.08
CA VAL A 432 16.18 -9.63 -15.65
C VAL A 432 17.21 -10.74 -15.40
N ALA A 433 16.85 -11.82 -14.71
CA ALA A 433 17.73 -12.96 -14.51
C ALA A 433 18.05 -13.61 -15.85
N GLY A 434 19.33 -13.56 -16.25
CA GLY A 434 19.80 -14.05 -17.56
C GLY A 434 19.61 -13.08 -18.73
N ALA A 435 19.09 -11.86 -18.51
CA ALA A 435 19.04 -10.82 -19.53
C ALA A 435 20.44 -10.24 -19.81
N GLU A 436 20.61 -9.64 -20.98
CA GLU A 436 21.85 -8.99 -21.38
C GLU A 436 21.97 -7.60 -20.76
N GLU A 437 23.05 -7.33 -20.01
CA GLU A 437 23.37 -5.98 -19.55
C GLU A 437 23.98 -5.19 -20.72
N ILE A 438 23.22 -4.21 -21.26
CA ILE A 438 23.65 -3.43 -22.43
C ILE A 438 24.28 -2.08 -22.07
N ALA A 439 23.94 -1.54 -20.91
CA ALA A 439 24.49 -0.30 -20.36
C ALA A 439 24.34 -0.30 -18.84
N GLY A 440 25.22 0.43 -18.14
CA GLY A 440 25.08 0.53 -16.69
C GLY A 440 26.27 1.22 -16.03
N ASN A 441 26.08 1.49 -14.73
CA ASN A 441 27.10 1.99 -13.83
C ASN A 441 26.80 1.49 -12.39
N ASP A 442 27.45 2.06 -11.37
CA ASP A 442 27.21 1.65 -9.98
C ASP A 442 25.77 1.97 -9.48
N ASP A 443 25.08 2.92 -10.11
CA ASP A 443 23.81 3.47 -9.65
C ASP A 443 22.58 2.96 -10.44
N ALA A 444 22.77 2.43 -11.66
CA ALA A 444 21.70 1.87 -12.46
C ALA A 444 22.23 0.90 -13.51
N THR A 445 21.34 0.02 -14.01
CA THR A 445 21.63 -0.91 -15.12
C THR A 445 20.46 -0.95 -16.09
N VAL A 446 20.79 -1.08 -17.38
CA VAL A 446 19.84 -1.34 -18.47
C VAL A 446 20.03 -2.75 -18.95
N TYR A 447 19.01 -3.55 -18.82
CA TYR A 447 18.97 -4.94 -19.28
C TYR A 447 18.17 -5.03 -20.58
N LYS A 448 18.63 -5.84 -21.52
CA LYS A 448 17.88 -6.25 -22.71
C LYS A 448 17.37 -7.69 -22.51
N LEU A 449 16.07 -7.86 -22.53
CA LEU A 449 15.43 -9.17 -22.43
C LEU A 449 15.71 -9.95 -23.73
N THR A 450 16.22 -11.17 -23.63
CA THR A 450 16.69 -11.97 -24.78
C THR A 450 15.71 -13.06 -25.18
N GLU A 451 14.77 -13.41 -24.30
CA GLU A 451 13.84 -14.52 -24.48
C GLU A 451 12.40 -14.14 -24.16
N GLY A 452 11.46 -14.99 -24.52
CA GLY A 452 10.03 -14.84 -24.23
C GLY A 452 9.35 -13.73 -25.03
N ASP A 453 8.15 -13.36 -24.59
CA ASP A 453 7.26 -12.42 -25.27
C ASP A 453 7.80 -10.99 -25.36
N TYR A 454 8.75 -10.67 -24.51
CA TYR A 454 9.39 -9.34 -24.42
C TYR A 454 10.82 -9.33 -24.94
N ALA A 455 11.23 -10.32 -25.72
CA ALA A 455 12.57 -10.36 -26.33
C ALA A 455 12.85 -9.11 -27.19
N GLY A 456 13.95 -8.43 -26.89
CA GLY A 456 14.38 -7.16 -27.49
C GLY A 456 13.88 -5.91 -26.80
N PHE A 457 13.05 -6.02 -25.75
CA PHE A 457 12.67 -4.92 -24.87
C PHE A 457 13.71 -4.75 -23.76
N GLY A 458 13.83 -3.52 -23.26
CA GLY A 458 14.72 -3.17 -22.17
C GLY A 458 14.01 -2.98 -20.84
N VAL A 459 14.77 -3.16 -19.77
CA VAL A 459 14.36 -2.83 -18.39
C VAL A 459 15.44 -1.96 -17.77
N PHE A 460 15.07 -0.75 -17.35
CA PHE A 460 15.94 0.14 -16.59
C PHE A 460 15.73 -0.10 -15.10
N VAL A 461 16.82 -0.48 -14.40
CA VAL A 461 16.78 -0.86 -12.98
C VAL A 461 17.72 0.03 -12.17
N TYR A 462 17.18 0.75 -11.18
CA TYR A 462 17.96 1.53 -10.23
C TYR A 462 18.67 0.63 -9.21
N LYS A 463 19.86 1.07 -8.78
CA LYS A 463 20.64 0.48 -7.67
C LYS A 463 20.76 1.45 -6.48
N THR A 464 20.38 2.71 -6.66
CA THR A 464 20.44 3.74 -5.62
C THR A 464 19.34 3.58 -4.58
N PRO A 465 19.58 3.99 -3.31
CA PRO A 465 18.53 3.97 -2.29
C PRO A 465 17.31 4.82 -2.71
N MET A 466 16.10 4.25 -2.54
CA MET A 466 14.83 4.88 -2.94
C MET A 466 14.80 5.30 -4.42
N ASN A 467 15.61 4.65 -5.26
CA ASN A 467 15.71 4.93 -6.70
C ASN A 467 15.98 6.42 -7.01
N SER A 468 16.90 7.01 -6.23
CA SER A 468 17.28 8.40 -6.42
C SER A 468 18.09 8.59 -7.71
N ASN A 469 17.87 9.72 -8.40
CA ASN A 469 18.61 10.10 -9.57
C ASN A 469 19.91 10.82 -9.16
N SER A 470 21.04 10.09 -9.22
CA SER A 470 22.37 10.66 -9.11
C SER A 470 22.84 11.25 -10.45
N ASN A 471 23.97 11.99 -10.44
CA ASN A 471 24.58 12.46 -11.69
C ASN A 471 24.94 11.29 -12.62
N ALA A 472 25.36 10.15 -12.08
CA ALA A 472 25.66 8.95 -12.88
C ALA A 472 24.40 8.37 -13.55
N VAL A 473 23.26 8.41 -12.87
CA VAL A 473 21.96 7.99 -13.43
C VAL A 473 21.53 8.95 -14.55
N THR A 474 21.62 10.27 -14.34
CA THR A 474 21.23 11.25 -15.37
C THR A 474 22.17 11.21 -16.57
N GLU A 475 23.47 10.96 -16.36
CA GLU A 475 24.42 10.75 -17.45
C GLU A 475 24.08 9.49 -18.28
N LEU A 476 23.74 8.39 -17.59
CA LEU A 476 23.34 7.16 -18.29
C LEU A 476 22.14 7.40 -19.23
N TRP A 477 21.17 8.17 -18.79
CA TRP A 477 20.00 8.52 -19.61
C TRP A 477 20.32 9.31 -20.87
N THR A 478 21.41 10.10 -20.91
CA THR A 478 21.82 10.80 -22.15
C THR A 478 22.15 9.85 -23.31
N HIS A 479 22.50 8.60 -22.99
CA HIS A 479 22.81 7.55 -23.96
C HIS A 479 21.58 6.71 -24.38
N ALA A 480 20.40 6.99 -23.81
CA ALA A 480 19.19 6.22 -24.14
C ALA A 480 18.90 6.16 -25.66
N PRO A 481 19.12 7.22 -26.46
CA PRO A 481 18.91 7.17 -27.90
C PRO A 481 19.83 6.18 -28.66
N GLU A 482 20.92 5.74 -28.03
CA GLU A 482 21.92 4.84 -28.64
C GLU A 482 21.63 3.35 -28.37
N TRP A 483 20.72 3.01 -27.45
CA TRP A 483 20.44 1.63 -27.08
C TRP A 483 19.59 0.94 -28.15
N ASP A 484 20.02 -0.25 -28.57
CA ASP A 484 19.30 -1.09 -29.52
C ASP A 484 18.16 -1.85 -28.84
N LEU A 485 17.01 -1.20 -28.67
CA LEU A 485 15.84 -1.73 -28.02
C LEU A 485 14.57 -1.54 -28.86
N LYS A 486 13.57 -2.39 -28.63
CA LYS A 486 12.22 -2.22 -29.19
C LYS A 486 11.34 -1.30 -28.33
N GLY A 487 11.66 -1.16 -27.06
CA GLY A 487 10.99 -0.36 -26.05
C GLY A 487 11.67 -0.53 -24.71
N LEU A 488 11.44 0.36 -23.77
CA LEU A 488 12.08 0.37 -22.45
C LEU A 488 11.04 0.52 -21.36
N VAL A 489 11.11 -0.33 -20.31
CA VAL A 489 10.33 -0.16 -19.09
C VAL A 489 11.24 0.28 -17.95
N ILE A 490 10.85 1.34 -17.24
CA ILE A 490 11.48 1.74 -15.98
C ILE A 490 10.77 1.01 -14.87
N ALA A 491 11.42 0.01 -14.27
CA ALA A 491 10.82 -0.85 -13.27
C ALA A 491 11.81 -1.22 -12.15
N ASN A 492 11.27 -1.61 -10.99
CA ASN A 492 12.09 -1.87 -9.81
C ASN A 492 11.28 -2.68 -8.77
N ASP A 493 11.95 -3.47 -7.95
CA ASP A 493 11.32 -4.21 -6.83
C ASP A 493 11.16 -3.38 -5.55
N GLU A 494 11.68 -2.15 -5.49
CA GLU A 494 11.47 -1.24 -4.36
C GLU A 494 10.02 -0.72 -4.35
N GLU A 495 9.19 -1.28 -3.47
CA GLU A 495 7.76 -0.95 -3.41
C GLU A 495 7.48 0.47 -2.91
N ARG A 496 8.43 1.07 -2.15
CA ARG A 496 8.25 2.39 -1.52
C ARG A 496 8.48 3.53 -2.49
N ALA A 497 9.22 3.32 -3.58
CA ALA A 497 9.57 4.38 -4.50
C ALA A 497 9.76 3.89 -5.95
N PHE A 498 9.07 4.54 -6.88
CA PHE A 498 9.49 4.59 -8.27
C PHE A 498 10.80 5.40 -8.39
N SER A 499 10.79 6.62 -7.86
CA SER A 499 11.99 7.44 -7.64
C SER A 499 11.70 8.57 -6.65
N ALA A 500 12.59 8.74 -5.66
CA ALA A 500 12.50 9.84 -4.69
C ALA A 500 13.10 11.16 -5.21
N GLY A 501 13.54 11.21 -6.48
CA GLY A 501 14.07 12.41 -7.12
C GLY A 501 15.60 12.54 -7.03
N ALA A 502 16.10 13.77 -7.12
CA ALA A 502 17.52 14.07 -7.19
C ALA A 502 18.29 13.78 -5.90
N ASP A 503 19.61 13.54 -6.03
CA ASP A 503 20.51 13.45 -4.88
C ASP A 503 20.69 14.83 -4.20
N LEU A 504 20.11 14.97 -3.03
CA LEU A 504 20.12 16.20 -2.24
C LEU A 504 21.52 16.54 -1.69
N GLY A 505 22.40 15.54 -1.52
CA GLY A 505 23.77 15.75 -1.04
C GLY A 505 24.61 16.56 -2.02
N THR A 506 24.48 16.30 -3.31
CA THR A 506 25.13 17.06 -4.37
C THR A 506 24.57 18.50 -4.44
N LEU A 507 23.24 18.65 -4.40
CA LEU A 507 22.62 19.98 -4.41
C LEU A 507 23.07 20.85 -3.22
N ALA A 508 23.09 20.30 -2.01
CA ALA A 508 23.51 21.02 -0.82
C ALA A 508 24.98 21.45 -0.87
N LYS A 509 25.85 20.71 -1.54
CA LYS A 509 27.29 21.06 -1.70
C LYS A 509 27.50 22.21 -2.70
N LEU A 510 26.72 22.23 -3.77
CA LEU A 510 26.90 23.17 -4.89
C LEU A 510 26.13 24.49 -4.71
N SER A 511 25.12 24.51 -3.84
CA SER A 511 24.27 25.67 -3.58
C SER A 511 24.95 26.65 -2.58
N GLY A 512 24.38 27.85 -2.46
CA GLY A 512 24.78 28.90 -1.54
C GLY A 512 25.72 29.96 -2.15
N PRO A 513 25.96 31.07 -1.43
CA PRO A 513 26.79 32.19 -1.92
C PRO A 513 28.23 31.81 -2.27
N GLU A 514 28.78 30.81 -1.54
CA GLU A 514 30.14 30.31 -1.75
C GLU A 514 30.16 29.07 -2.69
N GLY A 515 28.99 28.58 -3.15
CA GLY A 515 28.89 27.41 -4.01
C GLY A 515 29.39 27.69 -5.43
N ASP A 516 29.83 26.61 -6.11
CA ASP A 516 30.28 26.68 -7.51
C ASP A 516 29.07 26.77 -8.46
N SER A 517 28.82 27.98 -8.96
CA SER A 517 27.68 28.26 -9.82
C SER A 517 27.76 27.66 -11.21
N GLU A 518 28.99 27.48 -11.74
CA GLU A 518 29.18 26.88 -13.06
C GLU A 518 28.94 25.36 -12.96
N GLU A 519 29.40 24.72 -11.87
CA GLU A 519 29.16 23.34 -11.61
C GLU A 519 27.68 23.06 -11.29
N LEU A 520 27.01 23.94 -10.52
CA LEU A 520 25.59 23.87 -10.24
C LEU A 520 24.78 23.97 -11.53
N ALA A 521 25.06 24.93 -12.41
CA ALA A 521 24.38 25.06 -13.69
C ALA A 521 24.62 23.86 -14.60
N ARG A 522 25.84 23.29 -14.61
CA ARG A 522 26.15 22.06 -15.33
C ARG A 522 25.36 20.86 -14.80
N THR A 523 25.28 20.71 -13.48
CA THR A 523 24.54 19.62 -12.84
C THR A 523 23.03 19.70 -13.15
N ILE A 524 22.45 20.90 -13.13
CA ILE A 524 21.04 21.09 -13.51
C ILE A 524 20.84 20.75 -14.99
N LYS A 525 21.72 21.27 -15.87
CA LYS A 525 21.66 20.98 -17.31
C LYS A 525 21.81 19.50 -17.62
N GLN A 526 22.72 18.81 -16.95
CA GLN A 526 22.88 17.36 -17.09
C GLN A 526 21.61 16.58 -16.72
N GLY A 527 20.89 17.02 -15.69
CA GLY A 527 19.58 16.42 -15.34
C GLY A 527 18.54 16.64 -16.46
N ILE A 528 18.50 17.86 -17.04
CA ILE A 528 17.63 18.16 -18.19
C ILE A 528 17.99 17.27 -19.38
N ASP A 529 19.27 17.22 -19.76
CA ASP A 529 19.74 16.45 -20.92
C ASP A 529 19.51 14.95 -20.74
N GLY A 530 19.72 14.45 -19.52
CA GLY A 530 19.46 13.05 -19.20
C GLY A 530 17.99 12.69 -19.40
N LEU A 531 17.06 13.43 -18.78
CA LEU A 531 15.64 13.15 -18.93
C LEU A 531 15.15 13.36 -20.37
N HIS A 532 15.72 14.35 -21.09
CA HIS A 532 15.45 14.54 -22.50
C HIS A 532 15.89 13.31 -23.33
N GLY A 533 17.03 12.66 -23.00
CA GLY A 533 17.46 11.43 -23.64
C GLY A 533 16.43 10.30 -23.57
N ALA A 534 15.72 10.16 -22.44
CA ALA A 534 14.61 9.21 -22.33
C ALA A 534 13.45 9.55 -23.28
N ARG A 535 13.14 10.87 -23.47
CA ARG A 535 12.06 11.34 -24.34
C ARG A 535 12.34 11.13 -25.83
N VAL A 536 13.57 11.36 -26.26
CA VAL A 536 13.94 11.30 -27.68
C VAL A 536 14.48 9.94 -28.12
N ALA A 537 14.41 8.94 -27.26
CA ALA A 537 14.76 7.57 -27.59
C ALA A 537 13.97 7.09 -28.82
N PRO A 538 14.59 6.35 -29.76
CA PRO A 538 13.92 5.87 -30.98
C PRO A 538 12.93 4.73 -30.74
N TYR A 539 12.56 4.50 -29.50
CA TYR A 539 11.64 3.48 -29.02
C TYR A 539 10.84 4.02 -27.80
N PRO A 540 9.63 3.50 -27.51
CA PRO A 540 8.82 3.98 -26.40
C PRO A 540 9.46 3.67 -25.05
N VAL A 541 9.34 4.62 -24.12
CA VAL A 541 9.77 4.50 -22.72
C VAL A 541 8.53 4.54 -21.84
N VAL A 542 8.32 3.52 -21.01
CA VAL A 542 7.15 3.39 -20.14
C VAL A 542 7.57 3.25 -18.68
N GLY A 543 6.93 4.04 -17.79
CA GLY A 543 7.15 3.97 -16.35
C GLY A 543 6.23 2.97 -15.66
N ALA A 544 6.77 2.08 -14.81
CA ALA A 544 6.01 1.23 -13.88
C ALA A 544 5.98 1.89 -12.50
N VAL A 545 5.00 2.76 -12.25
CA VAL A 545 5.03 3.72 -11.14
C VAL A 545 4.26 3.20 -9.92
N ARG A 546 5.00 2.91 -8.82
CA ARG A 546 4.43 2.58 -7.51
C ARG A 546 5.19 3.29 -6.38
N GLY A 547 4.62 3.34 -5.18
CA GLY A 547 5.23 4.05 -4.04
C GLY A 547 5.24 5.55 -4.24
N VAL A 548 6.43 6.19 -4.23
CA VAL A 548 6.57 7.61 -4.47
C VAL A 548 7.25 7.92 -5.79
N ALA A 549 6.79 8.94 -6.51
CA ALA A 549 7.48 9.57 -7.63
C ALA A 549 7.56 11.08 -7.33
N LEU A 550 8.72 11.54 -6.84
CA LEU A 550 8.86 12.89 -6.29
C LEU A 550 9.97 13.67 -7.00
N GLY A 551 9.74 14.96 -7.21
CA GLY A 551 10.72 15.84 -7.78
C GLY A 551 11.25 15.33 -9.11
N GLY A 552 12.56 15.20 -9.26
CA GLY A 552 13.18 14.61 -10.47
C GLY A 552 12.65 13.23 -10.84
N GLY A 553 12.09 12.45 -9.90
CA GLY A 553 11.39 11.20 -10.19
C GLY A 553 10.03 11.44 -10.87
N MET A 554 9.30 12.48 -10.46
CA MET A 554 8.07 12.88 -11.16
C MET A 554 8.40 13.57 -12.49
N GLU A 555 9.49 14.32 -12.57
CA GLU A 555 9.95 14.88 -13.83
C GLU A 555 10.28 13.76 -14.84
N LEU A 556 10.90 12.65 -14.41
CA LEU A 556 11.13 11.49 -15.26
C LEU A 556 9.80 10.88 -15.77
N VAL A 557 8.78 10.73 -14.90
CA VAL A 557 7.44 10.28 -15.33
C VAL A 557 6.84 11.21 -16.39
N LEU A 558 7.08 12.52 -16.30
CA LEU A 558 6.62 13.46 -17.33
C LEU A 558 7.35 13.31 -18.67
N HIS A 559 8.56 12.73 -18.69
CA HIS A 559 9.35 12.49 -19.91
C HIS A 559 9.08 11.13 -20.57
N THR A 560 8.46 10.19 -19.86
CA THR A 560 8.07 8.90 -20.47
C THR A 560 6.95 9.11 -21.51
N ASP A 561 6.85 8.21 -22.48
CA ASP A 561 5.77 8.20 -23.47
C ASP A 561 4.42 7.83 -22.82
N ALA A 562 4.46 6.93 -21.87
CA ALA A 562 3.32 6.54 -21.06
C ALA A 562 3.79 5.98 -19.69
N SER A 563 2.87 5.81 -18.78
CA SER A 563 3.15 5.16 -17.50
C SER A 563 1.95 4.32 -17.04
N VAL A 564 2.23 3.17 -16.43
CA VAL A 564 1.26 2.43 -15.64
C VAL A 564 1.49 2.76 -14.18
N ILE A 565 0.47 3.30 -13.52
CA ILE A 565 0.62 4.02 -12.27
C ILE A 565 -0.34 3.45 -11.23
N HIS A 566 0.18 3.04 -10.08
CA HIS A 566 -0.67 2.66 -8.95
C HIS A 566 -1.47 3.87 -8.47
N ALA A 567 -2.79 3.73 -8.33
CA ALA A 567 -3.73 4.80 -7.97
C ALA A 567 -3.34 5.56 -6.68
N GLU A 568 -2.78 4.85 -5.69
CA GLU A 568 -2.32 5.43 -4.41
C GLU A 568 -0.83 5.83 -4.43
N ALA A 569 -0.11 5.70 -5.56
CA ALA A 569 1.25 6.21 -5.66
C ALA A 569 1.26 7.71 -5.34
N ARG A 570 2.22 8.14 -4.53
CA ARG A 570 2.35 9.53 -4.12
C ARG A 570 3.24 10.28 -5.10
N VAL A 571 2.64 11.15 -5.90
CA VAL A 571 3.33 11.90 -6.95
C VAL A 571 3.31 13.40 -6.67
N GLY A 572 4.37 14.11 -7.07
CA GLY A 572 4.43 15.56 -6.90
C GLY A 572 5.82 16.15 -6.83
N PHE A 573 5.86 17.47 -6.54
CA PHE A 573 7.03 18.31 -6.64
C PHE A 573 7.37 18.98 -5.28
N PRO A 574 8.11 18.30 -4.39
CA PRO A 574 8.43 18.83 -3.07
C PRO A 574 9.63 19.81 -3.06
N GLU A 575 10.15 20.23 -4.21
CA GLU A 575 11.42 20.97 -4.36
C GLU A 575 11.47 22.26 -3.57
N ARG A 576 10.35 22.94 -3.36
CA ARG A 576 10.30 24.16 -2.53
C ARG A 576 10.77 23.89 -1.09
N ASN A 577 10.58 22.67 -0.57
CA ASN A 577 11.10 22.25 0.74
C ASN A 577 12.63 22.18 0.78
N VAL A 578 13.29 22.06 -0.37
CA VAL A 578 14.74 22.03 -0.52
C VAL A 578 15.31 23.32 -1.08
N GLY A 579 14.49 24.38 -1.18
CA GLY A 579 14.93 25.69 -1.61
C GLY A 579 14.93 25.91 -3.12
N LEU A 580 14.23 25.08 -3.91
CA LEU A 580 14.22 25.09 -5.37
C LEU A 580 12.79 24.92 -5.90
N PHE A 581 12.59 25.08 -7.19
CA PHE A 581 11.47 24.56 -7.98
C PHE A 581 11.94 23.38 -8.85
N PRO A 582 11.04 22.54 -9.42
CA PRO A 582 11.43 21.47 -10.35
C PRO A 582 12.23 22.05 -11.54
N ALA A 583 13.45 21.55 -11.77
CA ALA A 583 14.39 22.16 -12.71
C ALA A 583 14.99 21.19 -13.74
N TRP A 584 14.46 19.98 -13.85
CA TRP A 584 14.83 18.99 -14.87
C TRP A 584 13.75 18.88 -15.97
N SER A 585 13.33 20.03 -16.51
CA SER A 585 12.26 20.20 -17.50
C SER A 585 10.85 19.82 -17.02
N GLY A 586 10.63 19.64 -15.73
CA GLY A 586 9.28 19.47 -15.17
C GLY A 586 8.32 20.61 -15.55
N PRO A 587 8.71 21.90 -15.48
CA PRO A 587 7.91 23.02 -15.96
C PRO A 587 7.52 22.89 -17.44
N VAL A 588 8.45 22.50 -18.31
CA VAL A 588 8.22 22.36 -19.75
C VAL A 588 7.25 21.22 -20.02
N ARG A 589 7.55 20.04 -19.48
CA ARG A 589 6.73 18.83 -19.72
C ARG A 589 5.32 18.94 -19.14
N LEU A 590 5.19 19.58 -17.97
CA LEU A 590 3.87 19.81 -17.39
C LEU A 590 3.06 20.82 -18.20
N LEU A 591 3.69 21.93 -18.63
CA LEU A 591 3.02 22.91 -19.47
C LEU A 591 2.59 22.28 -20.82
N GLU A 592 3.46 21.50 -21.46
CA GLU A 592 3.13 20.75 -22.67
C GLU A 592 1.87 19.90 -22.47
N ARG A 593 1.85 19.04 -21.44
CA ARG A 593 0.69 18.18 -21.13
C ARG A 593 -0.59 18.98 -20.91
N LEU A 594 -0.52 20.10 -20.19
CA LEU A 594 -1.69 20.94 -19.92
C LEU A 594 -2.20 21.67 -21.17
N VAL A 595 -1.30 22.06 -22.08
CA VAL A 595 -1.65 22.64 -23.39
C VAL A 595 -2.32 21.58 -24.26
N ASP A 596 -1.76 20.39 -24.36
CA ASP A 596 -2.30 19.28 -25.15
C ASP A 596 -3.69 18.84 -24.65
N LEU A 597 -3.89 18.84 -23.33
CA LEU A 597 -5.18 18.55 -22.71
C LEU A 597 -6.20 19.70 -22.81
N GLY A 598 -5.80 20.86 -23.38
CA GLY A 598 -6.67 22.01 -23.52
C GLY A 598 -7.10 22.65 -22.17
N VAL A 599 -6.25 22.54 -21.14
CA VAL A 599 -6.56 23.07 -19.80
C VAL A 599 -6.63 24.60 -19.85
N PRO A 600 -7.70 25.23 -19.35
CA PRO A 600 -7.76 26.68 -19.24
C PRO A 600 -6.63 27.24 -18.35
N ASN A 601 -5.95 28.30 -18.80
CA ASN A 601 -4.83 28.94 -18.11
C ASN A 601 -3.70 27.93 -17.72
N PRO A 602 -3.12 27.19 -18.68
CA PRO A 602 -2.19 26.13 -18.41
C PRO A 602 -0.96 26.58 -17.61
N HIS A 603 -0.48 27.80 -17.81
CA HIS A 603 0.65 28.36 -17.04
C HIS A 603 0.33 28.54 -15.56
N ALA A 604 -0.84 29.08 -15.22
CA ALA A 604 -1.24 29.25 -13.82
C ALA A 604 -1.46 27.88 -13.15
N THR A 605 -2.01 26.91 -13.88
CA THR A 605 -2.17 25.53 -13.40
C THR A 605 -0.80 24.88 -13.18
N ALA A 606 0.12 24.94 -14.17
CA ALA A 606 1.47 24.40 -14.02
C ALA A 606 2.20 25.04 -12.84
N PHE A 607 2.15 26.37 -12.74
CA PHE A 607 2.78 27.13 -11.65
C PHE A 607 2.28 26.67 -10.26
N GLY A 608 0.97 26.49 -10.10
CA GLY A 608 0.36 26.02 -8.87
C GLY A 608 0.77 24.58 -8.51
N VAL A 609 0.79 23.67 -9.49
CA VAL A 609 1.18 22.26 -9.30
C VAL A 609 2.66 22.15 -8.92
N LEU A 610 3.56 22.86 -9.62
CA LEU A 610 5.01 22.81 -9.40
C LEU A 610 5.45 23.40 -8.06
N LEU A 611 4.66 24.30 -7.47
CA LEU A 611 4.92 24.87 -6.15
C LEU A 611 4.18 24.16 -5.00
N ASN A 612 3.37 23.17 -5.32
CA ASN A 612 2.70 22.37 -4.29
C ASN A 612 3.64 21.31 -3.72
N VAL A 613 4.10 21.52 -2.49
CA VAL A 613 5.05 20.61 -1.81
C VAL A 613 4.41 19.33 -1.27
N ARG A 614 3.09 19.18 -1.34
CA ARG A 614 2.37 18.02 -0.81
C ARG A 614 2.12 17.00 -1.92
N PRO A 615 2.77 15.84 -1.89
CA PRO A 615 2.47 14.79 -2.86
C PRO A 615 1.01 14.33 -2.74
N VAL A 616 0.39 14.11 -3.87
CA VAL A 616 -1.00 13.65 -3.97
C VAL A 616 -1.05 12.20 -4.48
N PRO A 617 -2.11 11.44 -4.17
CA PRO A 617 -2.33 10.15 -4.85
C PRO A 617 -2.42 10.34 -6.36
N ALA A 618 -1.85 9.44 -7.12
CA ALA A 618 -1.84 9.53 -8.59
C ALA A 618 -3.25 9.61 -9.18
N VAL A 619 -4.21 8.92 -8.57
CA VAL A 619 -5.62 9.01 -8.97
C VAL A 619 -6.20 10.42 -8.88
N ASN A 620 -5.62 11.32 -8.08
CA ASN A 620 -6.07 12.71 -7.91
C ASN A 620 -5.36 13.71 -8.83
N VAL A 621 -4.57 13.22 -9.79
CA VAL A 621 -3.88 14.03 -10.80
C VAL A 621 -4.76 14.10 -12.06
N ASP A 622 -4.90 15.32 -12.61
CA ASP A 622 -5.78 15.59 -13.77
C ASP A 622 -4.98 15.89 -15.06
N PHE A 623 -3.65 15.68 -15.06
CA PHE A 623 -2.78 15.89 -16.22
C PHE A 623 -2.17 14.59 -16.77
N TRP A 624 -2.74 13.42 -16.46
CA TRP A 624 -2.39 12.17 -17.14
C TRP A 624 -2.83 12.20 -18.60
N ARG A 625 -1.98 11.71 -19.51
CA ARG A 625 -2.31 11.58 -20.94
C ARG A 625 -3.20 10.37 -21.19
N GLU A 626 -3.77 10.27 -22.38
CA GLU A 626 -4.65 9.17 -22.78
C GLU A 626 -3.99 7.79 -22.66
N HIS A 627 -2.67 7.73 -22.83
CA HIS A 627 -1.88 6.47 -22.74
C HIS A 627 -1.38 6.18 -21.32
N ASP A 628 -1.52 7.11 -20.38
CA ASP A 628 -1.19 6.85 -18.98
C ASP A 628 -2.33 6.03 -18.33
N GLU A 629 -2.00 4.90 -17.72
CA GLU A 629 -2.96 3.99 -17.10
C GLU A 629 -2.84 4.06 -15.57
N VAL A 630 -3.92 4.45 -14.89
CA VAL A 630 -3.98 4.44 -13.42
C VAL A 630 -4.73 3.20 -12.97
N ILE A 631 -4.02 2.27 -12.31
CA ILE A 631 -4.55 0.97 -11.87
C ILE A 631 -4.60 0.84 -10.35
N GLN A 632 -5.49 0.00 -9.84
CA GLN A 632 -5.61 -0.22 -8.39
C GLN A 632 -4.52 -1.13 -7.82
N SER A 633 -4.01 -2.08 -8.60
CA SER A 633 -3.03 -3.05 -8.14
C SER A 633 -1.58 -2.55 -8.30
N PRO A 634 -0.85 -2.31 -7.21
CA PRO A 634 0.58 -1.97 -7.30
C PRO A 634 1.45 -3.14 -7.76
N ASP A 635 0.97 -4.38 -7.63
CA ASP A 635 1.71 -5.59 -7.99
C ASP A 635 1.73 -5.83 -9.50
N HIS A 636 0.72 -5.29 -10.23
CA HIS A 636 0.58 -5.45 -11.68
C HIS A 636 1.13 -4.27 -12.52
N VAL A 637 1.77 -3.27 -11.88
CA VAL A 637 2.31 -2.11 -12.62
C VAL A 637 3.43 -2.51 -13.58
N VAL A 638 4.23 -3.53 -13.25
CA VAL A 638 5.34 -3.99 -14.09
C VAL A 638 4.80 -4.76 -15.30
N GLU A 639 3.86 -5.69 -15.08
CA GLU A 639 3.18 -6.41 -16.17
C GLU A 639 2.49 -5.42 -17.12
N GLY A 640 1.66 -4.52 -16.57
CA GLY A 640 0.97 -3.53 -17.39
C GLY A 640 1.93 -2.63 -18.18
N ALA A 641 3.07 -2.24 -17.60
CA ALA A 641 4.08 -1.44 -18.30
C ALA A 641 4.75 -2.23 -19.44
N LEU A 642 5.02 -3.53 -19.26
CA LEU A 642 5.54 -4.39 -20.30
C LEU A 642 4.54 -4.60 -21.45
N GLU A 643 3.27 -4.77 -21.13
CA GLU A 643 2.22 -4.87 -22.15
C GLU A 643 2.03 -3.54 -22.88
N LEU A 644 2.05 -2.44 -22.17
CA LEU A 644 1.88 -1.11 -22.74
C LEU A 644 3.05 -0.73 -23.66
N VAL A 645 4.29 -0.96 -23.23
CA VAL A 645 5.47 -0.67 -24.06
C VAL A 645 5.48 -1.51 -25.33
N LYS A 646 5.08 -2.78 -25.25
CA LYS A 646 4.94 -3.67 -26.41
C LYS A 646 3.87 -3.15 -27.40
N LYS A 647 2.75 -2.67 -26.89
CA LYS A 647 1.67 -2.05 -27.68
C LYS A 647 2.13 -0.78 -28.38
N LEU A 648 2.89 0.08 -27.69
CA LEU A 648 3.39 1.34 -28.21
C LEU A 648 4.55 1.18 -29.20
N ALA A 649 5.29 0.10 -29.14
CA ALA A 649 6.46 -0.14 -30.00
C ALA A 649 6.12 -0.29 -31.49
N ASP A 650 4.90 -0.73 -31.82
CA ASP A 650 4.47 -0.88 -33.19
C ASP A 650 4.20 0.47 -33.86
N GLY A 651 5.04 0.83 -34.82
CA GLY A 651 4.95 2.09 -35.52
C GLY A 651 5.38 3.34 -34.70
N TYR A 652 6.13 3.14 -33.61
CA TYR A 652 6.58 4.22 -32.75
C TYR A 652 7.42 5.25 -33.49
N THR A 653 7.20 6.51 -33.14
CA THR A 653 8.01 7.67 -33.56
C THR A 653 8.26 8.54 -32.35
N ALA A 654 9.53 8.83 -32.07
CA ALA A 654 9.90 9.70 -30.95
C ALA A 654 9.22 11.09 -31.05
N PRO A 655 8.77 11.66 -29.93
CA PRO A 655 8.20 12.99 -29.92
C PRO A 655 9.21 14.03 -30.43
N ALA A 656 8.74 14.98 -31.24
CA ALA A 656 9.54 16.12 -31.66
C ALA A 656 9.73 17.10 -30.51
N ASP A 657 10.75 17.97 -30.63
CA ASP A 657 10.90 19.11 -29.75
C ASP A 657 9.68 20.01 -29.84
N VAL A 658 9.33 20.63 -28.73
CA VAL A 658 8.13 21.44 -28.62
C VAL A 658 8.46 22.95 -28.61
N GLU A 659 7.56 23.72 -29.17
CA GLU A 659 7.49 25.15 -29.01
C GLU A 659 6.25 25.48 -28.19
N LEU A 660 6.44 26.07 -27.01
CA LEU A 660 5.36 26.31 -26.05
C LEU A 660 5.04 27.79 -25.92
N PRO A 661 3.76 28.14 -25.71
CA PRO A 661 3.38 29.52 -25.51
C PRO A 661 3.99 30.08 -24.21
N LEU A 662 4.39 31.35 -24.22
CA LEU A 662 4.71 32.11 -23.03
C LEU A 662 3.48 32.89 -22.55
N THR A 663 3.49 33.34 -21.30
CA THR A 663 2.40 34.15 -20.77
C THR A 663 2.86 35.58 -20.44
N THR A 664 2.06 36.57 -20.82
CA THR A 664 2.19 37.95 -20.36
C THR A 664 1.45 38.19 -19.02
N GLY A 665 0.73 37.18 -18.56
CA GLY A 665 0.01 37.20 -17.28
C GLY A 665 0.96 37.18 -16.09
N THR A 666 0.55 37.79 -14.99
CA THR A 666 1.31 37.76 -13.74
C THR A 666 1.19 36.39 -13.07
N LEU A 667 2.33 35.73 -12.88
CA LEU A 667 2.46 34.56 -12.05
C LEU A 667 3.15 34.96 -10.74
N ALA A 668 2.45 34.85 -9.63
CA ALA A 668 2.99 35.25 -8.32
C ALA A 668 2.63 34.21 -7.26
N TYR A 669 3.62 33.81 -6.47
CA TYR A 669 3.40 33.02 -5.27
C TYR A 669 3.39 33.94 -4.06
N THR A 670 2.24 34.11 -3.44
CA THR A 670 2.01 35.11 -2.36
C THR A 670 2.05 34.50 -0.96
N ASP A 671 1.94 33.18 -0.88
CA ASP A 671 1.89 32.45 0.38
C ASP A 671 3.30 32.05 0.88
N GLY A 672 3.43 31.82 2.17
CA GLY A 672 4.66 31.33 2.77
C GLY A 672 5.71 32.42 3.07
N SER A 673 6.95 32.00 3.22
CA SER A 673 8.09 32.85 3.57
C SER A 673 8.61 33.67 2.38
N GLU A 674 9.53 34.60 2.64
CA GLU A 674 10.23 35.34 1.56
C GLU A 674 11.04 34.39 0.65
N THR A 675 11.55 33.30 1.20
CA THR A 675 12.22 32.23 0.42
C THR A 675 11.25 31.56 -0.53
N ASP A 676 10.02 31.25 -0.07
CA ASP A 676 8.99 30.66 -0.91
C ASP A 676 8.58 31.60 -2.07
N LYS A 677 8.46 32.88 -1.79
CA LYS A 677 8.15 33.91 -2.82
C LYS A 677 9.25 34.00 -3.85
N ALA A 678 10.52 34.01 -3.42
CA ALA A 678 11.66 34.05 -4.33
C ALA A 678 11.73 32.81 -5.24
N ILE A 679 11.38 31.61 -4.74
CA ILE A 679 11.27 30.42 -5.57
C ILE A 679 10.14 30.57 -6.59
N GLY A 680 9.00 31.12 -6.18
CA GLY A 680 7.89 31.43 -7.09
C GLY A 680 8.27 32.44 -8.17
N GLU A 681 8.99 33.52 -7.83
CA GLU A 681 9.50 34.51 -8.79
C GLU A 681 10.46 33.86 -9.79
N ALA A 682 11.36 32.97 -9.33
CA ALA A 682 12.28 32.26 -10.20
C ALA A 682 11.54 31.34 -11.18
N LEU A 683 10.56 30.57 -10.72
CA LEU A 683 9.74 29.75 -11.60
C LEU A 683 8.91 30.58 -12.59
N ALA A 684 8.38 31.75 -12.18
CA ALA A 684 7.64 32.63 -13.07
C ALA A 684 8.47 33.09 -14.25
N LYS A 685 9.79 33.33 -14.07
CA LYS A 685 10.72 33.74 -15.16
C LYS A 685 10.79 32.69 -16.29
N VAL A 686 10.56 31.42 -15.99
CA VAL A 686 10.54 30.34 -16.99
C VAL A 686 9.37 30.52 -17.95
N PHE A 687 8.20 30.88 -17.45
CA PHE A 687 6.96 30.91 -18.20
C PHE A 687 6.60 32.29 -18.81
N THR A 688 7.18 33.39 -18.28
CA THR A 688 6.75 34.73 -18.67
C THR A 688 7.51 35.25 -19.90
N GLY A 689 6.76 35.91 -20.76
CA GLY A 689 7.26 36.54 -21.99
C GLY A 689 6.18 36.69 -23.04
N ASP A 690 6.55 37.25 -24.20
CA ASP A 690 5.69 37.37 -25.38
C ASP A 690 5.93 36.19 -26.35
N GLY A 691 4.87 35.73 -27.01
CA GLY A 691 4.95 34.71 -28.07
C GLY A 691 5.17 33.31 -27.55
N THR A 692 6.08 32.58 -28.17
CA THR A 692 6.44 31.20 -27.85
C THR A 692 7.93 31.08 -27.51
N ALA A 693 8.33 29.97 -26.89
CA ALA A 693 9.73 29.61 -26.67
C ALA A 693 9.97 28.17 -27.03
N THR A 694 11.13 27.89 -27.60
CA THR A 694 11.59 26.52 -27.88
C THR A 694 11.92 25.76 -26.58
N GLU A 695 12.00 24.44 -26.66
CA GLU A 695 12.38 23.60 -25.52
C GLU A 695 13.76 24.00 -24.96
N ASP A 696 14.75 24.24 -25.83
CA ASP A 696 16.10 24.70 -25.44
C ASP A 696 16.10 26.04 -24.73
N GLU A 697 15.29 27.00 -25.22
CA GLU A 697 15.16 28.32 -24.57
C GLU A 697 14.52 28.20 -23.19
N LEU A 698 13.51 27.35 -23.05
CA LEU A 698 12.88 27.05 -21.75
C LEU A 698 13.81 26.31 -20.81
N ALA A 699 14.59 25.35 -21.31
CA ALA A 699 15.62 24.65 -20.55
C ALA A 699 16.68 25.62 -20.01
N GLN A 700 17.19 26.57 -20.86
CA GLN A 700 18.15 27.56 -20.43
C GLN A 700 17.57 28.50 -19.37
N ARG A 701 16.31 28.95 -19.52
CA ARG A 701 15.63 29.77 -18.50
C ARG A 701 15.51 29.04 -17.16
N GLN A 702 15.28 27.72 -17.16
CA GLN A 702 15.26 26.92 -15.95
C GLN A 702 16.63 26.86 -15.27
N VAL A 703 17.70 26.62 -16.04
CA VAL A 703 19.06 26.57 -15.51
C VAL A 703 19.43 27.94 -14.87
N ASP A 704 19.16 29.04 -15.56
CA ASP A 704 19.47 30.37 -15.07
C ASP A 704 18.70 30.73 -13.79
N ALA A 705 17.38 30.49 -13.79
CA ALA A 705 16.51 30.80 -12.66
C ALA A 705 16.80 29.90 -11.45
N ALA A 706 17.07 28.60 -11.65
CA ALA A 706 17.40 27.68 -10.60
C ALA A 706 18.78 27.97 -9.97
N THR A 707 19.77 28.33 -10.81
CA THR A 707 21.09 28.71 -10.35
C THR A 707 21.02 30.01 -9.53
N GLU A 708 20.26 31.03 -10.01
CA GLU A 708 20.06 32.29 -9.29
C GLU A 708 19.45 32.06 -7.90
N VAL A 709 18.39 31.27 -7.82
CA VAL A 709 17.67 31.07 -6.53
C VAL A 709 18.47 30.23 -5.55
N LEU A 710 19.21 29.23 -6.02
CA LEU A 710 20.02 28.35 -5.16
C LEU A 710 21.30 29.01 -4.64
N LYS A 711 21.72 30.18 -5.17
CA LYS A 711 22.81 31.01 -4.63
C LYS A 711 22.45 31.76 -3.36
N ARG A 712 21.17 31.93 -3.08
CA ARG A 712 20.72 32.63 -1.88
C ARG A 712 21.00 31.76 -0.64
N GLN A 713 21.41 32.39 0.46
CA GLN A 713 21.74 31.68 1.71
C GLN A 713 20.52 30.90 2.25
N GLU A 714 19.32 31.51 2.22
CA GLU A 714 18.10 30.93 2.75
C GLU A 714 17.71 29.65 1.99
N ASN A 715 17.92 29.62 0.67
CA ASN A 715 17.65 28.46 -0.18
C ASN A 715 18.68 27.35 0.05
N HIS A 716 19.95 27.71 0.18
CA HIS A 716 21.01 26.79 0.58
C HIS A 716 20.74 26.13 1.93
N ASP A 717 20.32 26.91 2.93
CA ASP A 717 20.01 26.41 4.27
C ASP A 717 18.88 25.33 4.22
N ARG A 718 17.90 25.49 3.34
CA ARG A 718 16.87 24.46 3.10
C ARG A 718 17.47 23.19 2.51
N ALA A 719 18.31 23.31 1.49
CA ALA A 719 18.98 22.18 0.84
C ALA A 719 19.82 21.39 1.88
N VAL A 720 20.62 22.10 2.67
CA VAL A 720 21.46 21.49 3.73
C VAL A 720 20.60 20.85 4.81
N SER A 721 19.55 21.52 5.30
CA SER A 721 18.65 20.96 6.31
C SER A 721 18.03 19.66 5.84
N MET A 722 17.51 19.62 4.61
CA MET A 722 16.89 18.43 4.07
C MET A 722 17.90 17.31 3.84
N ALA A 723 19.09 17.60 3.32
CA ALA A 723 20.16 16.64 3.09
C ALA A 723 20.65 15.98 4.42
N THR A 724 20.77 16.77 5.49
CA THR A 724 21.37 16.33 6.76
C THR A 724 20.36 15.83 7.77
N THR A 725 19.21 16.50 7.91
CA THR A 725 18.20 16.22 8.95
C THR A 725 16.95 15.54 8.43
N ARG A 726 16.74 15.55 7.12
CA ARG A 726 15.52 15.13 6.42
C ARG A 726 14.26 15.88 6.89
N LYS A 727 14.43 17.11 7.33
CA LYS A 727 13.34 18.00 7.75
C LYS A 727 13.35 19.28 6.93
N PRO A 728 12.18 19.73 6.46
CA PRO A 728 12.07 21.00 5.80
C PRO A 728 12.36 22.14 6.78
N LEU A 729 13.07 23.16 6.31
CA LEU A 729 13.33 24.39 7.03
C LEU A 729 12.36 25.47 6.51
N ASN A 730 11.65 26.11 7.42
CA ASN A 730 10.78 27.24 7.12
C ASN A 730 11.51 28.55 7.50
N ASN A 731 12.15 29.20 6.54
CA ASN A 731 12.92 30.44 6.70
C ASN A 731 12.44 31.53 5.72
#